data_6056528a84d94eed5d16b7e60f389404
#
_entry.id   6056528a84d94eed5d16b7e60f389404
#
_cell.length_a   1.000
_cell.length_b   1.000
_cell.length_c   1.000
_cell.angle_alpha   90.00
_cell.angle_beta   90.00
_cell.angle_gamma   90.00
#
_symmetry.space_group_name_H-M   'P 1'
#
loop_
_entity.id
_entity.type
_entity.pdbx_description
1 polymer ?
#
loop_
_entity_poly.entity_id
_entity_poly.type
_entity_poly.pdbx_seq_one_letter_code
_entity_poly.pdbx_strand_id
1 'polypeptide(L)'
;MKERRRIILLFIVLMVTVWNASAQDSLRRKRVAVVLSGGGARGMAHIGVLKVIERAGIPIDIITGTSMGSIIGGLYAIGYDAHRLDSMVKMQDWGFLLSDKADVRNRSLDDRRKQNTYFLLRTFHWGNKKSAVESGGLITGKNLSALFDRLTVGYHDSIDFNRLPIPFACVAANIIDNTEYAFHSGVLAQAMRSSMAIPAVFSPVRKGNMVLVDGGLRNNYPADLAREMGADIIIGVTVQSLPKSSDDLKTSAGIVSQIIEVNCKNKYEENLAITDVAIRVNPQGYSAANFGSTAIDTLINRGEAEAMKHWDELMALKKIIGIGDDFTPARPVLHPKVLRKEVQTIDSRLVKTTENTQELGLGVRFDTEEMVALQINGAYRPRNSKMDFEATLRLGKRIMARIDGCFNPFGMNRTRLSYIYRHNDINQYNRGKREFNVAYNQHSLDFNALDFNVRNFNVAIGARWDFYDFREVLIGVHSNVGIDRLNNEHYFTYYADVNYNSENKWMFASRGAKFSAGFAYCSDKFTTYQNHSGFTMIKAMWRISLPLNSHLTFQPMAYGRLLFGSDIPYSQRNMIGGIWFNHYVDHQMPFVGTGQIERTDNMFIALQLQLQQRIMDNNYILLGAVGAQRADKIREILRHGPLTGTQISYFYNSMFGPLGASLGYSTTSHKPYFYINLGFEF
;
A
#
# COMPACT_ATOMS: atom_id res chain seq x y z
N MET A 1 -48.95 58.82 -44.35
CA MET A 1 -49.24 57.34 -44.51
C MET A 1 -48.04 56.47 -44.52
N LYS A 2 -46.91 56.81 -45.14
CA LYS A 2 -45.69 55.96 -45.22
C LYS A 2 -45.02 55.73 -43.84
N GLU A 3 -44.98 56.70 -42.91
CA GLU A 3 -44.35 56.51 -41.61
C GLU A 3 -45.17 55.60 -40.67
N ARG A 4 -46.48 55.70 -40.66
CA ARG A 4 -47.35 54.83 -39.88
C ARG A 4 -47.26 53.38 -40.30
N ARG A 5 -47.03 53.07 -41.59
CA ARG A 5 -46.79 51.73 -42.07
C ARG A 5 -45.43 51.21 -41.63
N ARG A 6 -44.38 52.04 -41.53
CA ARG A 6 -43.07 51.65 -41.02
C ARG A 6 -43.09 51.29 -39.54
N ILE A 7 -43.83 52.11 -38.73
CA ILE A 7 -43.96 51.84 -37.27
C ILE A 7 -44.72 50.52 -37.04
N ILE A 8 -45.81 50.28 -37.78
CA ILE A 8 -46.58 49.03 -37.68
C ILE A 8 -45.76 47.86 -38.09
N LEU A 9 -44.88 47.93 -39.16
CA LEU A 9 -44.01 46.89 -39.60
C LEU A 9 -42.93 46.60 -38.56
N LEU A 10 -42.33 47.63 -37.92
CA LEU A 10 -41.36 47.49 -36.84
C LEU A 10 -41.98 46.81 -35.60
N PHE A 11 -43.24 47.15 -35.29
CA PHE A 11 -43.95 46.52 -34.17
C PHE A 11 -44.29 45.06 -34.44
N ILE A 12 -44.63 44.70 -35.66
CA ILE A 12 -44.89 43.31 -36.10
C ILE A 12 -43.58 42.53 -36.09
N VAL A 13 -42.47 43.09 -36.59
CA VAL A 13 -41.13 42.43 -36.53
C VAL A 13 -40.69 42.25 -35.08
N LEU A 14 -40.90 43.24 -34.21
CA LEU A 14 -40.58 43.11 -32.76
C LEU A 14 -41.47 42.07 -32.07
N MET A 15 -42.75 42.01 -32.38
CA MET A 15 -43.68 40.98 -31.89
C MET A 15 -43.28 39.58 -32.36
N VAL A 16 -42.89 39.44 -33.62
CA VAL A 16 -42.45 38.16 -34.21
C VAL A 16 -41.09 37.73 -33.61
N THR A 17 -40.18 38.67 -33.33
CA THR A 17 -38.88 38.33 -32.66
C THR A 17 -39.09 37.97 -31.20
N VAL A 18 -39.97 38.66 -30.46
CA VAL A 18 -40.30 38.30 -29.06
C VAL A 18 -41.04 36.95 -29.00
N TRP A 19 -41.93 36.66 -29.97
CA TRP A 19 -42.65 35.38 -30.02
C TRP A 19 -41.72 34.22 -30.39
N ASN A 20 -40.76 34.43 -31.31
CA ASN A 20 -39.74 33.42 -31.61
C ASN A 20 -38.80 33.18 -30.43
N ALA A 21 -38.44 34.23 -29.66
CA ALA A 21 -37.61 34.06 -28.46
C ALA A 21 -38.37 33.27 -27.37
N SER A 22 -39.66 33.51 -27.17
CA SER A 22 -40.48 32.75 -26.22
C SER A 22 -40.80 31.33 -26.68
N ALA A 23 -40.93 31.10 -28.02
CA ALA A 23 -41.16 29.77 -28.57
C ALA A 23 -39.89 28.88 -28.52
N GLN A 24 -38.71 29.48 -28.57
CA GLN A 24 -37.44 28.72 -28.51
C GLN A 24 -37.16 28.22 -27.10
N ASP A 25 -37.59 28.90 -26.06
CA ASP A 25 -37.46 28.45 -24.67
C ASP A 25 -38.43 27.31 -24.32
N SER A 26 -39.60 27.21 -24.98
CA SER A 26 -40.60 26.16 -24.75
C SER A 26 -40.25 24.82 -25.44
N LEU A 27 -39.26 24.77 -26.34
CA LEU A 27 -38.81 23.58 -27.06
C LEU A 27 -37.55 22.94 -26.46
N ARG A 28 -36.92 23.60 -25.47
CA ARG A 28 -35.71 23.08 -24.83
C ARG A 28 -36.08 22.08 -23.73
N ARG A 29 -35.62 20.83 -23.84
CA ARG A 29 -35.75 19.88 -22.71
C ARG A 29 -35.08 20.43 -21.46
N LYS A 30 -35.61 20.08 -20.30
CA LYS A 30 -35.01 20.44 -19.02
C LYS A 30 -33.64 19.80 -18.85
N ARG A 31 -32.71 20.57 -18.28
CA ARG A 31 -31.34 20.11 -17.96
C ARG A 31 -31.34 19.38 -16.63
N VAL A 32 -30.78 18.18 -16.64
CA VAL A 32 -30.68 17.32 -15.44
C VAL A 32 -29.28 17.39 -14.87
N ALA A 33 -29.18 17.70 -13.58
CA ALA A 33 -27.94 17.56 -12.84
C ALA A 33 -27.95 16.34 -11.94
N VAL A 34 -26.78 15.71 -11.80
CA VAL A 34 -26.51 14.71 -10.78
C VAL A 34 -25.56 15.30 -9.75
N VAL A 35 -25.98 15.27 -8.49
CA VAL A 35 -25.22 15.79 -7.34
C VAL A 35 -24.71 14.61 -6.49
N LEU A 36 -23.39 14.52 -6.27
CA LEU A 36 -22.76 13.41 -5.57
C LEU A 36 -22.07 13.90 -4.30
N SER A 37 -22.56 13.45 -3.15
CA SER A 37 -22.00 13.87 -1.86
C SER A 37 -20.61 13.29 -1.58
N GLY A 38 -19.87 13.91 -0.65
CA GLY A 38 -18.70 13.31 -0.05
C GLY A 38 -19.05 12.16 0.90
N GLY A 39 -18.06 11.30 1.19
CA GLY A 39 -18.27 10.18 2.11
C GLY A 39 -17.13 9.15 2.17
N GLY A 40 -15.99 9.43 1.56
CA GLY A 40 -14.88 8.48 1.48
C GLY A 40 -15.31 7.16 0.82
N ALA A 41 -14.99 6.01 1.41
CA ALA A 41 -15.37 4.69 0.88
C ALA A 41 -16.89 4.55 0.66
N ARG A 42 -17.72 5.21 1.49
CA ARG A 42 -19.19 5.17 1.35
C ARG A 42 -19.65 5.71 0.00
N GLY A 43 -18.88 6.65 -0.58
CA GLY A 43 -19.19 7.22 -1.90
C GLY A 43 -19.08 6.22 -3.06
N MET A 44 -18.57 4.99 -2.86
CA MET A 44 -18.66 3.93 -3.86
C MET A 44 -20.12 3.60 -4.22
N ALA A 45 -21.08 3.88 -3.33
CA ALA A 45 -22.50 3.71 -3.58
C ALA A 45 -23.02 4.60 -4.75
N HIS A 46 -22.36 5.73 -5.03
CA HIS A 46 -22.71 6.59 -6.18
C HIS A 46 -22.65 5.83 -7.51
N ILE A 47 -21.73 4.87 -7.64
CA ILE A 47 -21.60 4.03 -8.84
C ILE A 47 -22.86 3.19 -9.04
N GLY A 48 -23.40 2.61 -7.97
CA GLY A 48 -24.65 1.84 -8.03
C GLY A 48 -25.84 2.70 -8.45
N VAL A 49 -25.93 3.92 -7.93
CA VAL A 49 -26.98 4.87 -8.33
C VAL A 49 -26.85 5.27 -9.80
N LEU A 50 -25.62 5.58 -10.26
CA LEU A 50 -25.36 5.92 -11.65
C LEU A 50 -25.77 4.78 -12.61
N LYS A 51 -25.58 3.50 -12.24
CA LYS A 51 -26.07 2.36 -13.04
C LYS A 51 -27.57 2.40 -13.26
N VAL A 52 -28.33 2.79 -12.22
CA VAL A 52 -29.80 2.87 -12.33
C VAL A 52 -30.22 4.07 -13.16
N ILE A 53 -29.59 5.23 -13.01
CA ILE A 53 -29.85 6.43 -13.82
C ILE A 53 -29.55 6.12 -15.31
N GLU A 54 -28.45 5.44 -15.60
CA GLU A 54 -28.12 4.98 -16.97
C GLU A 54 -29.16 4.00 -17.52
N ARG A 55 -29.63 3.05 -16.70
CA ARG A 55 -30.69 2.09 -17.06
C ARG A 55 -32.01 2.75 -17.32
N ALA A 56 -32.35 3.78 -16.54
CA ALA A 56 -33.56 4.57 -16.73
C ALA A 56 -33.51 5.43 -18.01
N GLY A 57 -32.34 5.59 -18.62
CA GLY A 57 -32.15 6.40 -19.83
C GLY A 57 -32.33 7.91 -19.57
N ILE A 58 -31.98 8.37 -18.35
CA ILE A 58 -32.03 9.78 -18.00
C ILE A 58 -30.74 10.47 -18.47
N PRO A 59 -30.82 11.58 -19.25
CA PRO A 59 -29.65 12.34 -19.63
C PRO A 59 -29.06 13.07 -18.42
N ILE A 60 -27.75 13.10 -18.32
CA ILE A 60 -27.01 13.86 -17.33
C ILE A 60 -26.31 15.02 -18.01
N ASP A 61 -26.75 16.25 -17.76
CA ASP A 61 -26.27 17.47 -18.40
C ASP A 61 -25.25 18.21 -17.55
N ILE A 62 -25.26 17.99 -16.23
CA ILE A 62 -24.39 18.65 -15.26
C ILE A 62 -24.05 17.64 -14.16
N ILE A 63 -22.82 17.66 -13.68
CA ILE A 63 -22.43 16.90 -12.50
C ILE A 63 -21.76 17.84 -11.51
N THR A 64 -22.21 17.80 -10.25
CA THR A 64 -21.49 18.44 -9.15
C THR A 64 -21.15 17.42 -8.07
N GLY A 65 -20.02 17.61 -7.39
CA GLY A 65 -19.62 16.63 -6.38
C GLY A 65 -18.60 17.15 -5.38
N THR A 66 -18.55 16.48 -4.24
CA THR A 66 -17.60 16.76 -3.16
C THR A 66 -16.86 15.47 -2.78
N SER A 67 -15.55 15.57 -2.50
CA SER A 67 -14.73 14.45 -2.03
C SER A 67 -14.83 13.23 -2.95
N MET A 68 -15.29 12.07 -2.49
CA MET A 68 -15.49 10.89 -3.35
C MET A 68 -16.51 11.17 -4.47
N GLY A 69 -17.52 11.97 -4.20
CA GLY A 69 -18.47 12.42 -5.25
C GLY A 69 -17.79 13.22 -6.35
N SER A 70 -16.75 14.01 -6.03
CA SER A 70 -15.95 14.73 -7.04
C SER A 70 -15.13 13.78 -7.91
N ILE A 71 -14.61 12.68 -7.33
CA ILE A 71 -13.83 11.68 -8.04
C ILE A 71 -14.73 10.89 -9.01
N ILE A 72 -15.82 10.34 -8.50
CA ILE A 72 -16.77 9.56 -9.33
C ILE A 72 -17.41 10.46 -10.38
N GLY A 73 -17.88 11.65 -9.99
CA GLY A 73 -18.50 12.60 -10.89
C GLY A 73 -17.55 13.14 -11.96
N GLY A 74 -16.32 13.52 -11.58
CA GLY A 74 -15.32 14.02 -12.51
C GLY A 74 -14.87 12.98 -13.54
N LEU A 75 -14.72 11.72 -13.13
CA LEU A 75 -14.42 10.62 -14.04
C LEU A 75 -15.62 10.31 -14.97
N TYR A 76 -16.82 10.34 -14.43
CA TYR A 76 -18.03 10.16 -15.23
C TYR A 76 -18.18 11.29 -16.25
N ALA A 77 -17.89 12.53 -15.87
CA ALA A 77 -17.97 13.70 -16.75
C ALA A 77 -17.06 13.62 -17.98
N ILE A 78 -15.95 12.90 -17.89
CA ILE A 78 -15.00 12.70 -19.00
C ILE A 78 -15.21 11.38 -19.76
N GLY A 79 -16.29 10.62 -19.45
CA GLY A 79 -16.71 9.46 -20.25
C GLY A 79 -16.53 8.07 -19.62
N TYR A 80 -16.18 7.96 -18.34
CA TYR A 80 -16.29 6.69 -17.62
C TYR A 80 -17.74 6.40 -17.30
N ASP A 81 -18.34 5.38 -17.90
CA ASP A 81 -19.67 4.90 -17.53
C ASP A 81 -19.65 4.19 -16.16
N ALA A 82 -20.83 3.99 -15.56
CA ALA A 82 -20.93 3.38 -14.25
C ALA A 82 -20.35 1.95 -14.18
N HIS A 83 -20.37 1.21 -15.28
CA HIS A 83 -19.83 -0.15 -15.36
C HIS A 83 -18.29 -0.15 -15.35
N ARG A 84 -17.69 0.80 -16.07
CA ARG A 84 -16.23 1.00 -16.05
C ARG A 84 -15.74 1.51 -14.70
N LEU A 85 -16.48 2.42 -14.07
CA LEU A 85 -16.18 2.88 -12.71
C LEU A 85 -16.23 1.73 -11.71
N ASP A 86 -17.25 0.88 -11.75
CA ASP A 86 -17.35 -0.32 -10.90
C ASP A 86 -16.12 -1.23 -11.08
N SER A 87 -15.81 -1.60 -12.31
CA SER A 87 -14.65 -2.45 -12.59
C SER A 87 -13.34 -1.78 -12.16
N MET A 88 -13.20 -0.49 -12.38
CA MET A 88 -12.00 0.28 -12.04
C MET A 88 -11.76 0.32 -10.53
N VAL A 89 -12.78 0.65 -9.72
CA VAL A 89 -12.61 0.76 -8.26
C VAL A 89 -12.33 -0.59 -7.59
N LYS A 90 -12.87 -1.69 -8.12
CA LYS A 90 -12.63 -3.05 -7.64
C LYS A 90 -11.22 -3.57 -7.95
N MET A 91 -10.61 -3.09 -9.03
CA MET A 91 -9.25 -3.48 -9.42
C MET A 91 -8.13 -2.72 -8.67
N GLN A 92 -8.45 -1.67 -7.92
CA GLN A 92 -7.44 -0.86 -7.23
C GLN A 92 -6.95 -1.52 -5.95
N ASP A 93 -5.66 -1.37 -5.68
CA ASP A 93 -5.08 -1.62 -4.35
C ASP A 93 -5.24 -0.34 -3.50
N TRP A 94 -6.39 -0.23 -2.84
CA TRP A 94 -6.70 0.94 -2.01
C TRP A 94 -5.75 1.10 -0.83
N GLY A 95 -5.22 0.01 -0.28
CA GLY A 95 -4.21 0.07 0.78
C GLY A 95 -2.93 0.76 0.31
N PHE A 96 -2.53 0.53 -0.94
CA PHE A 96 -1.42 1.24 -1.57
C PHE A 96 -1.79 2.70 -1.90
N LEU A 97 -2.93 2.95 -2.53
CA LEU A 97 -3.36 4.29 -2.97
C LEU A 97 -3.52 5.26 -1.80
N LEU A 98 -4.05 4.78 -0.67
CA LEU A 98 -4.25 5.52 0.57
C LEU A 98 -2.99 5.50 1.46
N SER A 99 -1.82 5.40 0.87
CA SER A 99 -0.52 5.44 1.55
C SER A 99 0.50 6.21 0.72
N ASP A 100 1.61 6.60 1.35
CA ASP A 100 2.77 7.16 0.63
C ASP A 100 3.79 6.09 0.24
N LYS A 101 3.41 4.80 0.33
CA LYS A 101 4.25 3.69 -0.12
C LYS A 101 4.50 3.83 -1.61
N ALA A 102 5.70 3.48 -2.04
CA ALA A 102 5.98 3.50 -3.47
C ALA A 102 5.58 2.17 -4.12
N ASP A 103 5.24 2.22 -5.40
CA ASP A 103 4.88 1.04 -6.18
C ASP A 103 6.02 0.02 -6.14
N VAL A 104 5.70 -1.15 -5.60
CA VAL A 104 6.63 -2.28 -5.43
C VAL A 104 7.24 -2.71 -6.76
N ARG A 105 6.50 -2.56 -7.88
CA ARG A 105 6.93 -3.02 -9.20
C ARG A 105 8.08 -2.23 -9.82
N ASN A 106 8.31 -1.00 -9.35
CA ASN A 106 9.29 -0.07 -9.93
C ASN A 106 10.49 0.20 -9.01
N ARG A 107 10.67 -0.56 -7.90
CA ARG A 107 11.74 -0.34 -6.94
C ARG A 107 12.69 -1.52 -6.80
N SER A 108 13.91 -1.22 -6.34
CA SER A 108 14.90 -2.24 -5.99
C SER A 108 14.38 -3.15 -4.87
N LEU A 109 14.95 -4.35 -4.76
CA LEU A 109 14.59 -5.28 -3.68
C LEU A 109 14.86 -4.68 -2.29
N ASP A 110 15.92 -3.87 -2.14
CA ASP A 110 16.24 -3.15 -0.90
C ASP A 110 15.16 -2.12 -0.53
N ASP A 111 14.68 -1.33 -1.49
CA ASP A 111 13.62 -0.37 -1.24
C ASP A 111 12.29 -1.05 -0.87
N ARG A 112 12.00 -2.20 -1.48
CA ARG A 112 10.84 -3.02 -1.11
C ARG A 112 10.95 -3.56 0.32
N ARG A 113 12.14 -4.01 0.72
CA ARG A 113 12.41 -4.47 2.07
C ARG A 113 12.19 -3.34 3.06
N LYS A 114 12.75 -2.15 2.85
CA LYS A 114 12.58 -0.98 3.72
C LYS A 114 11.12 -0.63 3.94
N GLN A 115 10.29 -0.61 2.89
CA GLN A 115 8.86 -0.31 3.00
C GLN A 115 8.07 -1.34 3.84
N ASN A 116 8.56 -2.56 3.91
CA ASN A 116 7.94 -3.63 4.69
C ASN A 116 8.67 -3.92 6.01
N THR A 117 9.62 -3.10 6.37
CA THR A 117 10.32 -3.09 7.66
C THR A 117 9.82 -1.98 8.55
N TYR A 118 9.53 -0.81 7.97
CA TYR A 118 9.18 0.39 8.72
C TYR A 118 7.69 0.71 8.58
N PHE A 119 6.98 0.87 9.69
CA PHE A 119 5.59 1.32 9.68
C PHE A 119 5.49 2.83 9.38
N LEU A 120 6.52 3.59 9.76
CA LEU A 120 6.68 4.99 9.40
C LEU A 120 7.96 5.15 8.58
N LEU A 121 7.83 5.61 7.35
CA LEU A 121 8.94 5.95 6.48
C LEU A 121 8.67 7.35 5.91
N ARG A 122 9.48 8.33 6.32
CA ARG A 122 9.31 9.74 5.94
C ARG A 122 10.55 10.25 5.22
N THR A 123 10.32 10.91 4.08
CA THR A 123 11.35 11.59 3.31
C THR A 123 11.25 13.09 3.56
N PHE A 124 12.38 13.72 3.86
CA PHE A 124 12.53 15.15 4.09
C PHE A 124 13.46 15.73 3.02
N HIS A 125 13.17 16.95 2.56
CA HIS A 125 14.03 17.70 1.65
C HIS A 125 14.60 18.91 2.40
N TRP A 126 15.91 18.91 2.67
CA TRP A 126 16.57 20.01 3.38
C TRP A 126 17.19 20.99 2.38
N GLY A 127 16.93 22.29 2.54
CA GLY A 127 17.45 23.36 1.69
C GLY A 127 16.40 24.37 1.26
N ASN A 128 15.12 24.00 1.30
CA ASN A 128 14.02 24.92 1.09
C ASN A 128 13.24 25.06 2.40
N LYS A 129 13.32 26.23 3.05
CA LYS A 129 12.53 26.54 4.26
C LYS A 129 11.00 26.37 4.04
N LYS A 130 10.57 26.22 2.77
CA LYS A 130 9.18 25.97 2.38
C LYS A 130 8.76 24.50 2.44
N SER A 131 9.67 23.52 2.31
CA SER A 131 9.28 22.10 2.18
C SER A 131 9.10 21.35 3.51
N ALA A 132 9.72 21.83 4.60
CA ALA A 132 9.62 21.16 5.91
C ALA A 132 8.27 21.40 6.63
N VAL A 133 7.48 22.39 6.18
CA VAL A 133 6.22 22.81 6.81
C VAL A 133 4.99 22.33 6.01
N GLU A 134 5.17 21.73 4.83
CA GLU A 134 4.08 21.50 3.88
C GLU A 134 3.28 20.20 4.06
N SER A 135 3.66 19.30 4.95
CA SER A 135 2.88 18.08 5.19
C SER A 135 1.91 18.24 6.35
N GLY A 136 0.85 19.00 6.17
CA GLY A 136 -0.24 19.13 7.14
C GLY A 136 -1.14 17.88 7.28
N GLY A 137 -0.73 16.73 6.73
CA GLY A 137 -1.45 15.46 6.79
C GLY A 137 -0.51 14.27 6.99
N LEU A 138 -1.06 13.12 7.44
CA LEU A 138 -0.31 11.87 7.60
C LEU A 138 0.14 11.29 6.25
N ILE A 139 -0.59 11.55 5.17
CA ILE A 139 -0.38 11.01 3.82
C ILE A 139 -0.30 12.17 2.83
N THR A 140 0.75 12.21 1.99
CA THR A 140 0.87 13.25 0.96
C THR A 140 -0.15 13.08 -0.17
N GLY A 141 -0.65 11.86 -0.39
CA GLY A 141 -1.62 11.52 -1.43
C GLY A 141 -1.03 11.43 -2.84
N LYS A 142 0.31 11.28 -2.95
CA LYS A 142 1.01 11.17 -4.25
C LYS A 142 0.53 10.00 -5.11
N ASN A 143 0.17 8.87 -4.48
CA ASN A 143 -0.30 7.68 -5.20
C ASN A 143 -1.69 7.90 -5.80
N LEU A 144 -2.56 8.61 -5.07
CA LEU A 144 -3.88 9.04 -5.59
C LEU A 144 -3.74 10.07 -6.70
N SER A 145 -2.85 11.06 -6.54
CA SER A 145 -2.57 12.04 -7.60
C SER A 145 -2.09 11.34 -8.87
N ALA A 146 -1.15 10.40 -8.76
CA ALA A 146 -0.67 9.61 -9.89
C ALA A 146 -1.76 8.73 -10.53
N LEU A 147 -2.73 8.23 -9.74
CA LEU A 147 -3.89 7.53 -10.27
C LEU A 147 -4.80 8.50 -11.05
N PHE A 148 -5.11 9.67 -10.48
CA PHE A 148 -5.96 10.66 -11.14
C PHE A 148 -5.34 11.16 -12.43
N ASP A 149 -4.03 11.44 -12.46
CA ASP A 149 -3.32 11.80 -13.69
C ASP A 149 -3.46 10.73 -14.77
N ARG A 150 -3.35 9.45 -14.43
CA ARG A 150 -3.55 8.34 -15.38
C ARG A 150 -4.99 8.21 -15.87
N LEU A 151 -5.97 8.48 -15.01
CA LEU A 151 -7.39 8.37 -15.35
C LEU A 151 -7.90 9.58 -16.12
N THR A 152 -7.23 10.74 -16.03
CA THR A 152 -7.62 11.98 -16.70
C THR A 152 -6.73 12.33 -17.90
N VAL A 153 -6.13 11.32 -18.54
CA VAL A 153 -5.31 11.53 -19.74
C VAL A 153 -6.13 12.26 -20.82
N GLY A 154 -5.56 13.35 -21.36
CA GLY A 154 -6.26 14.26 -22.29
C GLY A 154 -6.85 15.49 -21.61
N TYR A 155 -6.83 15.55 -20.27
CA TYR A 155 -7.35 16.65 -19.45
C TYR A 155 -6.32 17.16 -18.42
N HIS A 156 -5.01 17.08 -18.78
CA HIS A 156 -3.90 17.50 -17.90
C HIS A 156 -3.65 19.00 -17.92
N ASP A 157 -4.12 19.68 -18.96
CA ASP A 157 -4.04 21.13 -19.05
C ASP A 157 -5.11 21.81 -18.19
N SER A 158 -4.92 23.10 -17.92
CA SER A 158 -5.94 23.91 -17.29
C SER A 158 -7.07 24.17 -18.28
N ILE A 159 -8.24 23.64 -18.01
CA ILE A 159 -9.42 23.73 -18.87
C ILE A 159 -10.63 24.28 -18.13
N ASP A 160 -11.59 24.82 -18.86
CA ASP A 160 -12.92 25.15 -18.35
C ASP A 160 -13.76 23.86 -18.23
N PHE A 161 -14.19 23.51 -17.02
CA PHE A 161 -14.95 22.28 -16.77
C PHE A 161 -16.38 22.32 -17.34
N ASN A 162 -16.88 23.51 -17.71
CA ASN A 162 -18.13 23.62 -18.49
C ASN A 162 -17.99 23.08 -19.92
N ARG A 163 -16.74 22.91 -20.41
CA ARG A 163 -16.43 22.35 -21.73
C ARG A 163 -16.08 20.86 -21.70
N LEU A 164 -16.17 20.22 -20.54
CA LEU A 164 -16.08 18.77 -20.46
C LEU A 164 -17.26 18.13 -21.20
N PRO A 165 -17.14 16.87 -21.62
CA PRO A 165 -18.23 16.12 -22.27
C PRO A 165 -19.54 16.19 -21.48
N ILE A 166 -19.49 16.19 -20.14
CA ILE A 166 -20.56 16.65 -19.26
C ILE A 166 -19.98 17.78 -18.40
N PRO A 167 -20.59 18.98 -18.39
CA PRO A 167 -20.24 20.07 -17.50
C PRO A 167 -20.11 19.62 -16.05
N PHE A 168 -19.00 19.99 -15.41
CA PHE A 168 -18.64 19.50 -14.09
C PHE A 168 -18.18 20.63 -13.17
N ALA A 169 -18.51 20.52 -11.87
CA ALA A 169 -17.87 21.31 -10.83
C ALA A 169 -17.67 20.49 -9.56
N CYS A 170 -16.65 20.82 -8.79
CA CYS A 170 -16.44 20.19 -7.48
C CYS A 170 -16.00 21.20 -6.41
N VAL A 171 -16.29 20.86 -5.16
CA VAL A 171 -16.07 21.75 -4.03
C VAL A 171 -14.83 21.35 -3.25
N ALA A 172 -14.03 22.35 -2.86
CA ALA A 172 -13.02 22.28 -1.81
C ALA A 172 -13.30 23.35 -0.74
N ALA A 173 -12.69 23.24 0.43
CA ALA A 173 -12.78 24.25 1.48
C ALA A 173 -11.42 24.95 1.62
N ASN A 174 -11.41 26.28 1.60
CA ASN A 174 -10.22 27.08 1.93
C ASN A 174 -10.17 27.31 3.44
N ILE A 175 -9.16 26.74 4.11
CA ILE A 175 -9.04 26.87 5.58
C ILE A 175 -8.42 28.19 6.05
N ILE A 176 -7.96 29.05 5.13
CA ILE A 176 -7.40 30.36 5.51
C ILE A 176 -8.52 31.31 5.94
N ASP A 177 -9.61 31.32 5.19
CA ASP A 177 -10.77 32.22 5.37
C ASP A 177 -12.08 31.48 5.65
N ASN A 178 -11.99 30.13 5.72
CA ASN A 178 -13.15 29.26 5.97
C ASN A 178 -14.24 29.38 4.89
N THR A 179 -13.84 29.63 3.63
CA THR A 179 -14.77 29.75 2.50
C THR A 179 -14.87 28.45 1.69
N GLU A 180 -15.97 28.31 0.98
CA GLU A 180 -16.15 27.33 -0.09
C GLU A 180 -15.37 27.75 -1.33
N TYR A 181 -14.69 26.82 -1.97
CA TYR A 181 -14.05 27.03 -3.26
C TYR A 181 -14.58 26.03 -4.29
N ALA A 182 -15.42 26.52 -5.21
CA ALA A 182 -15.94 25.72 -6.32
C ALA A 182 -14.95 25.73 -7.49
N PHE A 183 -14.53 24.54 -7.91
CA PHE A 183 -13.72 24.38 -9.11
C PHE A 183 -14.60 24.30 -10.34
N HIS A 184 -14.58 25.32 -11.19
CA HIS A 184 -15.16 25.34 -12.53
C HIS A 184 -14.10 25.26 -13.63
N SER A 185 -12.82 25.30 -13.26
CA SER A 185 -11.70 25.26 -14.20
C SER A 185 -10.42 24.85 -13.50
N GLY A 186 -9.42 24.50 -14.31
CA GLY A 186 -8.10 24.08 -13.85
C GLY A 186 -7.74 22.69 -14.33
N VAL A 187 -6.77 22.06 -13.69
CA VAL A 187 -6.40 20.66 -13.95
C VAL A 187 -7.37 19.75 -13.20
N LEU A 188 -8.10 18.90 -13.92
CA LEU A 188 -9.17 18.08 -13.34
C LEU A 188 -8.67 17.16 -12.22
N ALA A 189 -7.51 16.51 -12.40
CA ALA A 189 -6.87 15.68 -11.36
C ALA A 189 -6.59 16.47 -10.08
N GLN A 190 -6.13 17.72 -10.21
CA GLN A 190 -5.84 18.59 -9.08
C GLN A 190 -7.12 19.05 -8.36
N ALA A 191 -8.19 19.34 -9.09
CA ALA A 191 -9.47 19.71 -8.52
C ALA A 191 -10.05 18.56 -7.68
N MET A 192 -10.08 17.33 -8.22
CA MET A 192 -10.50 16.13 -7.49
C MET A 192 -9.61 15.88 -6.25
N ARG A 193 -8.27 16.02 -6.39
CA ARG A 193 -7.33 15.87 -5.28
C ARG A 193 -7.55 16.89 -4.17
N SER A 194 -7.88 18.13 -4.52
CA SER A 194 -8.19 19.19 -3.55
C SER A 194 -9.48 18.89 -2.80
N SER A 195 -10.52 18.50 -3.54
CA SER A 195 -11.84 18.19 -3.01
C SER A 195 -11.86 17.03 -2.00
N MET A 196 -10.89 16.10 -2.08
CA MET A 196 -10.79 14.92 -1.21
C MET A 196 -9.71 15.03 -0.12
N ALA A 197 -9.10 16.17 0.08
CA ALA A 197 -8.00 16.37 1.02
C ALA A 197 -8.51 16.44 2.48
N ILE A 198 -8.94 15.29 3.04
CA ILE A 198 -9.45 15.19 4.42
C ILE A 198 -8.40 15.67 5.41
N PRO A 199 -8.69 16.70 6.26
CA PRO A 199 -7.75 17.20 7.26
C PRO A 199 -7.23 16.09 8.19
N ALA A 200 -5.97 16.20 8.60
CA ALA A 200 -5.21 15.24 9.37
C ALA A 200 -4.91 13.91 8.64
N VAL A 201 -5.67 13.51 7.63
CA VAL A 201 -5.40 12.30 6.83
C VAL A 201 -4.51 12.64 5.64
N PHE A 202 -4.95 13.55 4.78
CA PHE A 202 -4.21 13.96 3.59
C PHE A 202 -3.61 15.35 3.73
N SER A 203 -2.44 15.55 3.12
CA SER A 203 -1.86 16.87 2.99
C SER A 203 -2.78 17.79 2.20
N PRO A 204 -3.02 19.04 2.67
CA PRO A 204 -3.82 20.02 1.96
C PRO A 204 -3.17 20.38 0.61
N VAL A 205 -3.97 20.86 -0.33
CA VAL A 205 -3.49 21.34 -1.63
C VAL A 205 -3.36 22.85 -1.61
N ARG A 206 -2.18 23.37 -1.92
CA ARG A 206 -1.92 24.82 -2.01
C ARG A 206 -2.17 25.31 -3.41
N LYS A 207 -2.98 26.38 -3.54
CA LYS A 207 -3.28 27.05 -4.81
C LYS A 207 -3.21 28.57 -4.63
N GLY A 208 -2.13 29.19 -5.07
CA GLY A 208 -1.87 30.60 -4.77
C GLY A 208 -1.77 30.82 -3.25
N ASN A 209 -2.59 31.73 -2.73
CA ASN A 209 -2.67 32.03 -1.28
C ASN A 209 -3.66 31.13 -0.53
N MET A 210 -4.35 30.21 -1.21
CA MET A 210 -5.32 29.30 -0.60
C MET A 210 -4.67 28.01 -0.10
N VAL A 211 -5.21 27.48 0.98
CA VAL A 211 -4.89 26.15 1.52
C VAL A 211 -6.19 25.34 1.48
N LEU A 212 -6.30 24.48 0.47
CA LEU A 212 -7.50 23.74 0.15
C LEU A 212 -7.50 22.37 0.83
N VAL A 213 -8.60 22.05 1.47
CA VAL A 213 -8.91 20.77 2.10
C VAL A 213 -10.24 20.23 1.56
N ASP A 214 -10.67 19.06 2.06
CA ASP A 214 -11.90 18.39 1.66
C ASP A 214 -13.09 19.36 1.71
N GLY A 215 -13.82 19.44 0.60
CA GLY A 215 -14.94 20.33 0.43
C GLY A 215 -16.13 20.02 1.34
N GLY A 216 -16.18 18.80 1.88
CA GLY A 216 -17.21 18.38 2.82
C GLY A 216 -17.33 19.26 4.05
N LEU A 217 -16.25 19.94 4.47
CA LEU A 217 -16.31 20.89 5.59
C LEU A 217 -17.19 22.12 5.33
N ARG A 218 -17.47 22.46 4.08
CA ARG A 218 -18.27 23.66 3.71
C ARG A 218 -19.53 23.31 2.96
N ASN A 219 -19.45 22.40 1.98
CA ASN A 219 -20.58 21.99 1.17
C ASN A 219 -20.41 20.53 0.73
N ASN A 220 -20.89 19.61 1.54
CA ASN A 220 -20.72 18.18 1.27
C ASN A 220 -21.71 17.63 0.24
N TYR A 221 -22.74 18.37 -0.10
CA TYR A 221 -23.80 17.98 -1.03
C TYR A 221 -24.19 19.17 -1.90
N PRO A 222 -23.39 19.48 -2.96
CA PRO A 222 -23.42 20.77 -3.66
C PRO A 222 -24.56 20.86 -4.70
N ALA A 223 -25.84 20.85 -4.24
CA ALA A 223 -27.00 21.01 -5.07
C ALA A 223 -27.22 22.49 -5.47
N ASP A 224 -26.85 23.42 -4.59
CA ASP A 224 -26.82 24.87 -4.90
C ASP A 224 -25.92 25.13 -6.11
N LEU A 225 -24.72 24.55 -6.14
CA LEU A 225 -23.79 24.68 -7.25
C LEU A 225 -24.37 24.12 -8.56
N ALA A 226 -25.12 23.02 -8.50
CA ALA A 226 -25.78 22.47 -9.69
C ALA A 226 -26.89 23.45 -10.21
N ARG A 227 -27.64 24.11 -9.34
CA ARG A 227 -28.59 25.13 -9.74
C ARG A 227 -27.89 26.34 -10.36
N GLU A 228 -26.78 26.81 -9.78
CA GLU A 228 -25.96 27.92 -10.33
C GLU A 228 -25.44 27.58 -11.74
N MET A 229 -25.10 26.31 -12.02
CA MET A 229 -24.71 25.86 -13.34
C MET A 229 -25.89 25.72 -14.33
N GLY A 230 -27.11 26.00 -13.89
CA GLY A 230 -28.33 26.04 -14.71
C GLY A 230 -29.04 24.69 -14.82
N ALA A 231 -29.04 23.89 -13.77
CA ALA A 231 -29.86 22.69 -13.69
C ALA A 231 -31.32 23.02 -13.44
N ASP A 232 -32.22 22.50 -14.28
CA ASP A 232 -33.66 22.57 -14.09
C ASP A 232 -34.19 21.49 -13.16
N ILE A 233 -33.52 20.34 -13.15
CA ILE A 233 -33.84 19.15 -12.32
C ILE A 233 -32.56 18.65 -11.67
N ILE A 234 -32.64 18.30 -10.39
CA ILE A 234 -31.54 17.76 -9.60
C ILE A 234 -31.89 16.36 -9.09
N ILE A 235 -31.09 15.36 -9.49
CA ILE A 235 -31.06 14.05 -8.87
C ILE A 235 -29.85 14.03 -7.93
N GLY A 236 -30.10 14.04 -6.63
CA GLY A 236 -29.06 14.12 -5.64
C GLY A 236 -28.82 12.78 -4.93
N VAL A 237 -27.55 12.41 -4.77
CA VAL A 237 -27.14 11.17 -4.11
C VAL A 237 -26.32 11.49 -2.87
N THR A 238 -26.79 11.06 -1.71
CA THR A 238 -26.11 11.25 -0.44
C THR A 238 -25.80 9.94 0.24
N VAL A 239 -24.58 9.86 0.83
CA VAL A 239 -24.05 8.70 1.57
C VAL A 239 -23.66 9.11 2.99
N GLN A 240 -24.25 10.17 3.52
CA GLN A 240 -23.96 10.65 4.87
C GLN A 240 -24.44 9.66 5.92
N SER A 241 -23.69 9.55 7.02
CA SER A 241 -24.05 8.74 8.16
C SER A 241 -25.24 9.32 8.91
N LEU A 242 -26.02 8.44 9.53
CA LEU A 242 -26.95 8.83 10.59
C LEU A 242 -26.16 9.42 11.79
N PRO A 243 -26.81 10.27 12.62
CA PRO A 243 -26.18 10.80 13.83
C PRO A 243 -25.65 9.65 14.72
N LYS A 244 -24.43 9.80 15.24
CA LYS A 244 -23.85 8.86 16.19
C LYS A 244 -24.41 9.09 17.59
N SER A 245 -24.48 8.02 18.38
CA SER A 245 -24.80 8.09 19.81
C SER A 245 -23.58 8.52 20.64
N SER A 246 -23.79 8.93 21.89
CA SER A 246 -22.70 9.22 22.83
C SER A 246 -21.77 8.01 23.03
N ASP A 247 -22.29 6.81 22.91
CA ASP A 247 -21.54 5.57 23.08
C ASP A 247 -20.51 5.32 21.97
N ASP A 248 -20.74 5.85 20.78
CA ASP A 248 -19.83 5.76 19.62
C ASP A 248 -18.63 6.72 19.73
N LEU A 249 -18.65 7.66 20.70
CA LEU A 249 -17.68 8.76 20.83
C LEU A 249 -16.66 8.59 21.96
N LYS A 250 -16.39 7.34 22.35
CA LYS A 250 -15.48 7.03 23.47
C LYS A 250 -13.97 7.17 23.15
N THR A 251 -13.60 7.32 21.87
CA THR A 251 -12.20 7.42 21.44
C THR A 251 -11.89 8.79 20.85
N SER A 252 -10.65 9.28 21.01
CA SER A 252 -10.19 10.54 20.37
C SER A 252 -10.37 10.52 18.86
N ALA A 253 -10.09 9.39 18.20
CA ALA A 253 -10.32 9.22 16.78
C ALA A 253 -11.81 9.30 16.40
N GLY A 254 -12.70 8.73 17.22
CA GLY A 254 -14.15 8.82 17.06
C GLY A 254 -14.64 10.27 17.18
N ILE A 255 -14.12 11.02 18.15
CA ILE A 255 -14.46 12.43 18.36
C ILE A 255 -14.00 13.27 17.16
N VAL A 256 -12.75 13.13 16.70
CA VAL A 256 -12.24 13.85 15.51
C VAL A 256 -13.07 13.50 14.27
N SER A 257 -13.39 12.24 14.04
CA SER A 257 -14.28 11.82 12.96
C SER A 257 -15.65 12.47 13.05
N GLN A 258 -16.21 12.56 14.26
CA GLN A 258 -17.51 13.18 14.46
C GLN A 258 -17.49 14.71 14.22
N ILE A 259 -16.44 15.40 14.65
CA ILE A 259 -16.26 16.82 14.36
C ILE A 259 -16.29 17.07 12.84
N ILE A 260 -15.59 16.24 12.07
CA ILE A 260 -15.59 16.32 10.60
C ILE A 260 -17.02 16.04 10.07
N GLU A 261 -17.68 14.98 10.53
CA GLU A 261 -19.02 14.60 10.07
C GLU A 261 -20.09 15.66 10.39
N VAL A 262 -20.00 16.34 11.54
CA VAL A 262 -20.90 17.44 11.90
C VAL A 262 -20.70 18.63 10.96
N ASN A 263 -19.44 18.99 10.67
CA ASN A 263 -19.14 20.06 9.72
C ASN A 263 -19.59 19.71 8.28
N CYS A 264 -19.61 18.43 7.90
CA CYS A 264 -20.13 17.99 6.60
C CYS A 264 -21.66 18.18 6.43
N LYS A 265 -22.37 18.61 7.47
CA LYS A 265 -23.80 18.94 7.39
C LYS A 265 -24.09 20.40 7.06
N ASN A 266 -23.05 21.22 6.94
CA ASN A 266 -23.23 22.60 6.46
C ASN A 266 -23.96 22.62 5.11
N LYS A 267 -24.93 23.48 4.95
CA LYS A 267 -25.81 23.62 3.76
C LYS A 267 -26.59 22.35 3.38
N TYR A 268 -26.51 21.26 4.15
CA TYR A 268 -27.10 20.00 3.73
C TYR A 268 -28.61 20.03 3.58
N GLU A 269 -29.31 20.57 4.59
CA GLU A 269 -30.78 20.67 4.58
C GLU A 269 -31.27 21.67 3.52
N GLU A 270 -30.56 22.77 3.34
CA GLU A 270 -30.86 23.77 2.31
C GLU A 270 -30.71 23.15 0.90
N ASN A 271 -29.62 22.45 0.65
CA ASN A 271 -29.37 21.79 -0.62
C ASN A 271 -30.31 20.61 -0.87
N LEU A 272 -30.75 19.94 0.17
CA LEU A 272 -31.72 18.86 0.07
C LEU A 272 -33.11 19.42 -0.33
N ALA A 273 -33.50 20.58 0.19
CA ALA A 273 -34.78 21.22 -0.11
C ALA A 273 -34.93 21.64 -1.58
N ILE A 274 -33.81 21.89 -2.28
CA ILE A 274 -33.82 22.25 -3.72
C ILE A 274 -33.57 21.03 -4.64
N THR A 275 -33.49 19.83 -4.08
CA THR A 275 -33.27 18.57 -4.82
C THR A 275 -34.62 17.97 -5.21
N ASP A 276 -34.77 17.62 -6.50
CA ASP A 276 -36.05 17.09 -7.01
C ASP A 276 -36.22 15.61 -6.68
N VAL A 277 -35.14 14.80 -6.81
CA VAL A 277 -35.08 13.39 -6.39
C VAL A 277 -33.88 13.13 -5.49
N ALA A 278 -34.11 12.82 -4.23
CA ALA A 278 -33.07 12.63 -3.23
C ALA A 278 -32.88 11.16 -2.88
N ILE A 279 -31.82 10.53 -3.41
CA ILE A 279 -31.46 9.14 -3.17
C ILE A 279 -30.49 9.07 -1.98
N ARG A 280 -30.98 8.59 -0.83
CA ARG A 280 -30.22 8.51 0.43
C ARG A 280 -29.77 7.08 0.69
N VAL A 281 -28.55 6.75 0.30
CA VAL A 281 -28.01 5.41 0.50
C VAL A 281 -27.56 5.22 1.95
N ASN A 282 -28.08 4.21 2.63
CA ASN A 282 -27.71 3.88 4.00
C ASN A 282 -26.32 3.22 4.06
N PRO A 283 -25.29 3.87 4.65
CA PRO A 283 -23.95 3.32 4.78
C PRO A 283 -23.72 2.50 6.05
N GLN A 284 -24.76 2.13 6.79
CA GLN A 284 -24.67 1.46 8.08
C GLN A 284 -23.71 0.27 8.06
N GLY A 285 -22.81 0.19 9.06
CA GLY A 285 -21.78 -0.83 9.19
C GLY A 285 -20.47 -0.48 8.42
N TYR A 286 -20.43 0.64 7.67
CA TYR A 286 -19.25 1.05 6.92
C TYR A 286 -18.83 2.49 7.24
N SER A 287 -17.54 2.68 7.55
CA SER A 287 -16.93 4.00 7.74
C SER A 287 -16.40 4.57 6.43
N ALA A 288 -16.03 5.84 6.43
CA ALA A 288 -15.36 6.49 5.29
C ALA A 288 -14.00 5.86 4.91
N ALA A 289 -13.42 5.04 5.79
CA ALA A 289 -12.13 4.37 5.59
C ALA A 289 -12.23 2.90 5.13
N ASN A 290 -13.43 2.34 4.95
CA ASN A 290 -13.64 0.94 4.59
C ASN A 290 -13.49 0.69 3.07
N PHE A 291 -12.26 0.72 2.56
CA PHE A 291 -11.92 0.46 1.16
C PHE A 291 -11.64 -1.02 0.83
N GLY A 292 -12.08 -1.96 1.64
CA GLY A 292 -11.97 -3.37 1.35
C GLY A 292 -12.86 -3.81 0.17
N SER A 293 -12.48 -4.88 -0.53
CA SER A 293 -13.22 -5.34 -1.72
C SER A 293 -14.69 -5.67 -1.40
N THR A 294 -14.94 -6.36 -0.29
CA THR A 294 -16.30 -6.69 0.17
C THR A 294 -17.12 -5.44 0.51
N ALA A 295 -16.47 -4.44 1.13
CA ALA A 295 -17.14 -3.17 1.46
C ALA A 295 -17.53 -2.39 0.20
N ILE A 296 -16.62 -2.33 -0.78
CA ILE A 296 -16.87 -1.67 -2.08
C ILE A 296 -18.05 -2.35 -2.80
N ASP A 297 -18.03 -3.69 -2.90
CA ASP A 297 -19.12 -4.45 -3.53
C ASP A 297 -20.45 -4.19 -2.83
N THR A 298 -20.46 -4.25 -1.50
CA THR A 298 -21.70 -4.04 -0.72
C THR A 298 -22.23 -2.62 -0.88
N LEU A 299 -21.35 -1.61 -0.87
CA LEU A 299 -21.76 -0.21 -1.01
C LEU A 299 -22.31 0.09 -2.40
N ILE A 300 -21.69 -0.43 -3.47
CA ILE A 300 -22.21 -0.30 -4.84
C ILE A 300 -23.58 -0.95 -4.95
N ASN A 301 -23.74 -2.17 -4.43
CA ASN A 301 -25.03 -2.89 -4.47
C ASN A 301 -26.11 -2.16 -3.65
N ARG A 302 -25.77 -1.57 -2.49
CA ARG A 302 -26.70 -0.74 -1.74
C ARG A 302 -27.13 0.51 -2.51
N GLY A 303 -26.19 1.14 -3.22
CA GLY A 303 -26.50 2.28 -4.08
C GLY A 303 -27.47 1.91 -5.20
N GLU A 304 -27.24 0.76 -5.85
CA GLU A 304 -28.14 0.24 -6.88
C GLU A 304 -29.52 -0.13 -6.31
N ALA A 305 -29.55 -0.83 -5.18
CA ALA A 305 -30.81 -1.20 -4.54
C ALA A 305 -31.62 0.00 -4.05
N GLU A 306 -30.97 1.04 -3.51
CA GLU A 306 -31.66 2.25 -3.07
C GLU A 306 -32.23 3.03 -4.26
N ALA A 307 -31.42 3.21 -5.31
CA ALA A 307 -31.89 3.89 -6.53
C ALA A 307 -33.04 3.15 -7.22
N MET A 308 -33.08 1.83 -7.14
CA MET A 308 -34.20 1.04 -7.67
C MET A 308 -35.51 1.28 -6.92
N LYS A 309 -35.49 1.70 -5.65
CA LYS A 309 -36.73 2.10 -4.92
C LYS A 309 -37.33 3.38 -5.50
N HIS A 310 -36.49 4.23 -6.11
CA HIS A 310 -36.89 5.47 -6.79
C HIS A 310 -37.16 5.27 -8.28
N TRP A 311 -37.28 4.00 -8.75
CA TRP A 311 -37.44 3.71 -10.19
C TRP A 311 -38.64 4.43 -10.82
N ASP A 312 -39.82 4.34 -10.19
CA ASP A 312 -41.04 4.95 -10.71
C ASP A 312 -40.94 6.50 -10.71
N GLU A 313 -40.28 7.07 -9.71
CA GLU A 313 -40.00 8.51 -9.63
C GLU A 313 -39.05 8.93 -10.75
N LEU A 314 -37.97 8.17 -10.99
CA LEU A 314 -37.05 8.40 -12.09
C LEU A 314 -37.72 8.26 -13.46
N MET A 315 -38.60 7.29 -13.64
CA MET A 315 -39.39 7.15 -14.87
C MET A 315 -40.38 8.27 -15.06
N ALA A 316 -41.01 8.77 -13.96
CA ALA A 316 -41.88 9.94 -14.04
C ALA A 316 -41.12 11.23 -14.42
N LEU A 317 -39.84 11.35 -14.00
CA LEU A 317 -38.99 12.48 -14.39
C LEU A 317 -38.79 12.57 -15.90
N LYS A 318 -38.78 11.46 -16.67
CA LYS A 318 -38.63 11.51 -18.14
C LYS A 318 -39.66 12.39 -18.79
N LYS A 319 -40.91 12.32 -18.32
CA LYS A 319 -42.01 13.18 -18.81
C LYS A 319 -41.76 14.64 -18.47
N ILE A 320 -41.26 14.93 -17.25
CA ILE A 320 -40.95 16.28 -16.79
C ILE A 320 -39.77 16.88 -17.56
N ILE A 321 -38.76 16.04 -17.89
CA ILE A 321 -37.62 16.41 -18.70
C ILE A 321 -38.03 16.71 -20.14
N GLY A 322 -39.13 16.12 -20.63
CA GLY A 322 -39.63 16.25 -21.99
C GLY A 322 -38.99 15.25 -22.97
N ILE A 323 -38.72 14.02 -22.51
CA ILE A 323 -38.13 12.91 -23.34
C ILE A 323 -39.09 11.72 -23.39
N GLY A 324 -39.14 11.05 -24.54
CA GLY A 324 -39.91 9.82 -24.72
C GLY A 324 -39.24 8.58 -24.06
N ASP A 325 -40.01 7.49 -23.97
CA ASP A 325 -39.51 6.24 -23.37
C ASP A 325 -38.36 5.62 -24.16
N ASP A 326 -38.32 5.83 -25.49
CA ASP A 326 -37.28 5.34 -26.40
C ASP A 326 -36.03 6.25 -26.44
N PHE A 327 -36.02 7.34 -25.69
CA PHE A 327 -34.88 8.25 -25.66
C PHE A 327 -33.63 7.58 -25.07
N THR A 328 -32.56 7.55 -25.85
CA THR A 328 -31.25 7.07 -25.41
C THR A 328 -30.28 8.23 -25.29
N PRO A 329 -29.81 8.56 -24.08
CA PRO A 329 -28.85 9.64 -23.88
C PRO A 329 -27.54 9.37 -24.63
N ALA A 330 -26.98 10.40 -25.27
CA ALA A 330 -25.63 10.33 -25.80
C ALA A 330 -24.65 10.20 -24.61
N ARG A 331 -23.84 9.14 -24.59
CA ARG A 331 -22.81 8.94 -23.57
C ARG A 331 -21.50 9.56 -24.03
N PRO A 332 -20.78 10.27 -23.15
CA PRO A 332 -19.45 10.75 -23.45
C PRO A 332 -18.53 9.58 -23.77
N VAL A 333 -17.67 9.76 -24.77
CA VAL A 333 -16.67 8.76 -25.16
C VAL A 333 -15.35 9.10 -24.47
N LEU A 334 -14.73 8.12 -23.84
CA LEU A 334 -13.40 8.26 -23.25
C LEU A 334 -12.38 8.72 -24.28
N HIS A 335 -11.50 9.64 -23.86
CA HIS A 335 -10.42 10.10 -24.71
C HIS A 335 -9.56 8.91 -25.17
N PRO A 336 -9.22 8.79 -26.47
CA PRO A 336 -8.53 7.60 -27.02
C PRO A 336 -7.22 7.24 -26.34
N LYS A 337 -6.50 8.21 -25.78
CA LYS A 337 -5.24 7.98 -25.02
C LYS A 337 -5.47 7.23 -23.71
N VAL A 338 -6.64 7.34 -23.08
CA VAL A 338 -6.98 6.58 -21.86
C VAL A 338 -7.11 5.09 -22.14
N LEU A 339 -7.54 4.74 -23.36
CA LEU A 339 -7.73 3.35 -23.79
C LEU A 339 -6.41 2.65 -24.15
N ARG A 340 -5.33 3.40 -24.39
CA ARG A 340 -4.00 2.83 -24.62
C ARG A 340 -3.34 2.57 -23.26
N LYS A 341 -3.03 1.31 -22.97
CA LYS A 341 -2.14 0.92 -21.87
C LYS A 341 -0.71 1.40 -22.18
N GLU A 342 -0.43 2.66 -22.04
CA GLU A 342 0.94 3.13 -21.93
C GLU A 342 1.43 2.83 -20.50
N VAL A 343 2.08 1.69 -20.35
CA VAL A 343 2.94 1.40 -19.22
C VAL A 343 4.21 2.22 -19.41
N GLN A 344 4.17 3.50 -19.08
CA GLN A 344 5.40 4.25 -18.85
C GLN A 344 5.98 3.78 -17.50
N THR A 345 6.88 2.81 -17.57
CA THR A 345 7.80 2.49 -16.49
C THR A 345 8.79 3.64 -16.38
N ILE A 346 8.43 4.67 -15.64
CA ILE A 346 9.41 5.67 -15.19
C ILE A 346 10.21 4.99 -14.09
N ASP A 347 11.44 4.60 -14.40
CA ASP A 347 12.40 4.14 -13.41
C ASP A 347 12.71 5.33 -12.50
N SER A 348 12.17 5.30 -11.26
CA SER A 348 12.34 6.35 -10.27
C SER A 348 13.82 6.60 -9.89
N ARG A 349 14.73 5.70 -10.29
CA ARG A 349 16.19 5.83 -10.12
C ARG A 349 16.83 6.80 -11.12
N LEU A 350 16.16 7.11 -12.23
CA LEU A 350 16.65 8.05 -13.24
C LEU A 350 16.31 9.51 -12.92
N VAL A 351 15.46 9.75 -11.93
CA VAL A 351 15.19 11.10 -11.45
C VAL A 351 16.40 11.54 -10.62
N LYS A 352 17.30 12.32 -11.23
CA LYS A 352 18.35 13.04 -10.50
C LYS A 352 17.66 13.89 -9.43
N THR A 353 17.88 13.55 -8.17
CA THR A 353 17.38 14.37 -7.07
C THR A 353 18.07 15.71 -7.13
N THR A 354 17.31 16.75 -7.44
CA THR A 354 17.81 18.13 -7.50
C THR A 354 18.02 18.74 -6.11
N GLU A 355 17.63 18.02 -5.04
CA GLU A 355 17.68 18.49 -3.66
C GLU A 355 18.30 17.43 -2.73
N ASN A 356 18.84 17.88 -1.58
CA ASN A 356 19.26 16.98 -0.52
C ASN A 356 18.07 16.21 0.03
N THR A 357 18.15 14.88 0.03
CA THR A 357 17.06 14.01 0.50
C THR A 357 17.47 13.32 1.79
N GLN A 358 16.65 13.40 2.80
CA GLN A 358 16.78 12.67 4.05
C GLN A 358 15.56 11.74 4.22
N GLU A 359 15.79 10.54 4.73
CA GLU A 359 14.75 9.57 4.98
C GLU A 359 14.88 9.08 6.42
N LEU A 360 13.76 9.03 7.13
CA LEU A 360 13.67 8.48 8.48
C LEU A 360 12.68 7.33 8.49
N GLY A 361 13.12 6.17 8.97
CA GLY A 361 12.30 4.98 9.13
C GLY A 361 12.17 4.58 10.60
N LEU A 362 10.97 4.20 11.02
CA LEU A 362 10.69 3.62 12.34
C LEU A 362 10.01 2.27 12.17
N GLY A 363 10.57 1.24 12.82
CA GLY A 363 10.02 -0.11 12.90
C GLY A 363 9.86 -0.54 14.36
N VAL A 364 8.75 -1.19 14.66
CA VAL A 364 8.49 -1.79 15.98
C VAL A 364 8.02 -3.21 15.79
N ARG A 365 8.53 -4.12 16.60
CA ARG A 365 8.12 -5.52 16.61
C ARG A 365 8.01 -6.01 18.05
N PHE A 366 7.05 -6.89 18.27
CA PHE A 366 6.94 -7.70 19.46
C PHE A 366 6.80 -9.16 19.02
N ASP A 367 7.60 -10.05 19.58
CA ASP A 367 7.42 -11.49 19.44
C ASP A 367 7.74 -12.22 20.76
N THR A 368 7.35 -13.49 20.85
CA THR A 368 7.50 -14.29 22.09
C THR A 368 8.94 -14.63 22.43
N GLU A 369 9.90 -14.48 21.51
CA GLU A 369 11.31 -14.81 21.71
C GLU A 369 12.17 -13.59 22.04
N GLU A 370 11.90 -12.47 21.40
CA GLU A 370 12.67 -11.23 21.57
C GLU A 370 11.97 -10.19 22.45
N MET A 371 10.68 -10.36 22.74
CA MET A 371 9.80 -9.42 23.41
C MET A 371 9.61 -8.16 22.55
N VAL A 372 10.32 -7.08 22.81
CA VAL A 372 10.20 -5.82 22.06
C VAL A 372 11.49 -5.52 21.34
N ALA A 373 11.37 -5.15 20.05
CA ALA A 373 12.45 -4.59 19.25
C ALA A 373 11.99 -3.29 18.59
N LEU A 374 12.82 -2.25 18.68
CA LEU A 374 12.66 -0.97 18.00
C LEU A 374 13.76 -0.81 16.97
N GLN A 375 13.44 -0.48 15.73
CA GLN A 375 14.43 -0.19 14.71
C GLN A 375 14.24 1.22 14.15
N ILE A 376 15.33 1.99 14.14
CA ILE A 376 15.40 3.36 13.62
C ILE A 376 16.37 3.33 12.43
N ASN A 377 15.98 3.92 11.34
CA ASN A 377 16.81 4.06 10.15
C ASN A 377 16.84 5.51 9.71
N GLY A 378 18.03 6.02 9.41
CA GLY A 378 18.25 7.33 8.83
C GLY A 378 19.04 7.18 7.53
N ALA A 379 18.58 7.78 6.43
CA ALA A 379 19.33 7.82 5.17
C ALA A 379 19.50 9.26 4.71
N TYR A 380 20.66 9.56 4.13
CA TYR A 380 21.02 10.87 3.59
C TYR A 380 21.59 10.74 2.19
N ARG A 381 20.97 11.45 1.24
CA ARG A 381 21.40 11.53 -0.15
C ARG A 381 21.71 12.98 -0.50
N PRO A 382 23.00 13.37 -0.61
CA PRO A 382 23.39 14.73 -0.98
C PRO A 382 22.94 15.08 -2.40
N ARG A 383 22.61 16.35 -2.63
CA ARG A 383 22.27 16.89 -3.95
C ARG A 383 23.38 16.61 -4.96
N ASN A 384 23.00 16.15 -6.16
CA ASN A 384 23.92 15.85 -7.27
C ASN A 384 25.04 14.85 -6.92
N SER A 385 24.98 14.19 -5.77
CA SER A 385 25.96 13.19 -5.36
C SER A 385 25.63 11.82 -5.93
N LYS A 386 26.68 11.04 -6.20
CA LYS A 386 26.59 9.60 -6.47
C LYS A 386 26.74 8.77 -5.19
N MET A 387 26.85 9.42 -4.05
CA MET A 387 27.03 8.78 -2.74
C MET A 387 25.76 8.91 -1.90
N ASP A 388 25.43 7.85 -1.22
CA ASP A 388 24.36 7.77 -0.22
C ASP A 388 24.93 7.26 1.09
N PHE A 389 24.41 7.77 2.20
CA PHE A 389 24.77 7.31 3.54
C PHE A 389 23.52 6.81 4.26
N GLU A 390 23.67 5.74 5.00
CA GLU A 390 22.57 5.16 5.75
C GLU A 390 23.06 4.67 7.11
N ALA A 391 22.27 4.91 8.16
CA ALA A 391 22.52 4.40 9.50
C ALA A 391 21.26 3.70 10.02
N THR A 392 21.41 2.53 10.61
CA THR A 392 20.33 1.76 11.21
C THR A 392 20.71 1.39 12.63
N LEU A 393 19.81 1.66 13.58
CA LEU A 393 19.94 1.27 14.98
C LEU A 393 18.75 0.38 15.34
N ARG A 394 19.02 -0.80 15.90
CA ARG A 394 18.02 -1.70 16.47
C ARG A 394 18.28 -1.82 17.97
N LEU A 395 17.24 -1.60 18.75
CA LEU A 395 17.21 -1.70 20.21
C LEU A 395 16.26 -2.83 20.61
N GLY A 396 16.64 -3.59 21.61
CA GLY A 396 15.89 -4.73 22.12
C GLY A 396 16.84 -5.73 22.77
N LYS A 397 16.40 -6.96 22.93
CA LYS A 397 17.25 -8.06 23.44
C LYS A 397 18.51 -8.27 22.57
N ARG A 398 18.40 -8.00 21.27
CA ARG A 398 19.50 -8.07 20.28
C ARG A 398 19.74 -6.69 19.71
N ILE A 399 20.82 -6.05 20.16
CA ILE A 399 21.19 -4.72 19.70
C ILE A 399 21.94 -4.85 18.36
N MET A 400 21.64 -3.95 17.41
CA MET A 400 22.38 -3.82 16.16
C MET A 400 22.58 -2.34 15.82
N ALA A 401 23.80 -1.99 15.46
CA ALA A 401 24.13 -0.70 14.85
C ALA A 401 24.78 -0.96 13.48
N ARG A 402 24.30 -0.31 12.43
CA ARG A 402 24.82 -0.45 11.07
C ARG A 402 25.00 0.91 10.43
N ILE A 403 26.12 1.11 9.76
CA ILE A 403 26.41 2.30 8.97
C ILE A 403 26.82 1.84 7.57
N ASP A 404 26.18 2.42 6.56
CA ASP A 404 26.44 2.13 5.15
C ASP A 404 26.89 3.40 4.42
N GLY A 405 27.97 3.29 3.66
CA GLY A 405 28.35 4.24 2.64
C GLY A 405 28.18 3.59 1.28
N CYS A 406 27.38 4.20 0.41
CA CYS A 406 27.09 3.65 -0.91
C CYS A 406 27.57 4.60 -2.00
N PHE A 407 28.15 4.05 -3.05
CA PHE A 407 28.58 4.77 -4.24
C PHE A 407 27.89 4.16 -5.47
N ASN A 408 27.26 5.02 -6.28
CA ASN A 408 26.49 4.58 -7.45
C ASN A 408 27.03 5.26 -8.73
N PRO A 409 28.12 4.74 -9.30
CA PRO A 409 28.79 5.39 -10.42
C PRO A 409 28.00 5.33 -11.73
N PHE A 410 27.23 4.25 -11.96
CA PHE A 410 26.59 3.93 -13.24
C PHE A 410 25.07 3.81 -13.18
N GLY A 411 24.44 4.22 -12.08
CA GLY A 411 22.97 4.19 -11.93
C GLY A 411 22.37 2.82 -11.63
N MET A 412 22.89 1.72 -12.18
CA MET A 412 22.39 0.36 -11.96
C MET A 412 23.31 -0.48 -11.04
N ASN A 413 24.57 -0.09 -10.93
CA ASN A 413 25.54 -0.76 -10.07
C ASN A 413 25.87 0.11 -8.86
N ARG A 414 25.78 -0.46 -7.69
CA ARG A 414 26.04 0.20 -6.40
C ARG A 414 27.19 -0.53 -5.71
N THR A 415 28.21 0.20 -5.31
CA THR A 415 29.25 -0.31 -4.41
C THR A 415 28.91 0.14 -2.99
N ARG A 416 29.00 -0.76 -2.02
CA ARG A 416 28.63 -0.47 -0.64
C ARG A 416 29.73 -0.92 0.32
N LEU A 417 30.07 -0.05 1.25
CA LEU A 417 30.87 -0.38 2.40
C LEU A 417 29.98 -0.26 3.65
N SER A 418 29.89 -1.33 4.42
CA SER A 418 29.05 -1.39 5.62
C SER A 418 29.87 -1.78 6.83
N TYR A 419 29.67 -1.09 7.95
CA TYR A 419 30.09 -1.56 9.26
C TYR A 419 28.86 -1.94 10.07
N ILE A 420 28.88 -3.15 10.65
CA ILE A 420 27.76 -3.70 11.41
C ILE A 420 28.29 -4.18 12.77
N TYR A 421 27.70 -3.65 13.83
CA TYR A 421 27.85 -4.18 15.18
C TYR A 421 26.57 -4.89 15.58
N ARG A 422 26.69 -6.08 16.20
CA ARG A 422 25.57 -6.80 16.80
C ARG A 422 25.95 -7.35 18.16
N HIS A 423 25.02 -7.22 19.10
CA HIS A 423 25.05 -7.99 20.33
C HIS A 423 23.96 -9.05 20.25
N ASN A 424 24.33 -10.31 20.38
CA ASN A 424 23.43 -11.45 20.35
C ASN A 424 23.45 -12.20 21.67
N ASP A 425 22.28 -12.52 22.19
CA ASP A 425 22.04 -13.41 23.33
C ASP A 425 21.06 -14.49 22.86
N ILE A 426 21.56 -15.71 22.72
CA ILE A 426 20.90 -16.81 22.02
C ILE A 426 20.77 -18.01 22.93
N ASN A 427 19.55 -18.49 23.14
CA ASN A 427 19.29 -19.80 23.70
C ASN A 427 19.32 -20.82 22.56
N GLN A 428 20.26 -21.72 22.58
CA GLN A 428 20.32 -22.84 21.65
C GLN A 428 19.70 -24.09 22.27
N TYR A 429 18.91 -24.77 21.44
CA TYR A 429 18.23 -26.00 21.81
C TYR A 429 18.71 -27.16 20.93
N ASN A 430 18.56 -28.36 21.45
CA ASN A 430 18.78 -29.62 20.77
C ASN A 430 17.65 -30.57 21.18
N ARG A 431 16.87 -31.03 20.20
CA ARG A 431 15.71 -31.91 20.42
C ARG A 431 14.74 -31.36 21.49
N GLY A 432 14.45 -30.03 21.43
CA GLY A 432 13.52 -29.35 22.31
C GLY A 432 14.03 -29.16 23.76
N LYS A 433 15.29 -29.46 24.06
CA LYS A 433 15.93 -29.19 25.33
C LYS A 433 16.95 -28.06 25.17
N ARG A 434 16.93 -27.09 26.10
CA ARG A 434 17.95 -26.03 26.12
C ARG A 434 19.32 -26.65 26.37
N GLU A 435 20.23 -26.52 25.40
CA GLU A 435 21.58 -27.05 25.45
C GLU A 435 22.50 -26.04 26.14
N PHE A 436 22.49 -24.79 25.66
CA PHE A 436 23.25 -23.69 26.27
C PHE A 436 22.68 -22.33 25.84
N ASN A 437 23.14 -21.30 26.52
CA ASN A 437 22.95 -19.90 26.09
C ASN A 437 24.32 -19.35 25.72
N VAL A 438 24.36 -18.59 24.61
CA VAL A 438 25.58 -17.93 24.13
C VAL A 438 25.33 -16.46 23.95
N ALA A 439 26.15 -15.65 24.63
CA ALA A 439 26.19 -14.20 24.41
C ALA A 439 27.50 -13.82 23.73
N TYR A 440 27.39 -13.07 22.62
CA TYR A 440 28.55 -12.61 21.85
C TYR A 440 28.31 -11.28 21.17
N ASN A 441 29.41 -10.54 20.96
CA ASN A 441 29.44 -9.37 20.10
C ASN A 441 29.99 -9.75 18.73
N GLN A 442 29.35 -9.26 17.66
CA GLN A 442 29.80 -9.45 16.30
C GLN A 442 30.15 -8.09 15.70
N HIS A 443 31.34 -7.96 15.13
CA HIS A 443 31.76 -6.85 14.33
C HIS A 443 31.94 -7.32 12.90
N SER A 444 31.28 -6.66 11.95
CA SER A 444 31.38 -7.04 10.52
C SER A 444 31.74 -5.81 9.70
N LEU A 445 32.73 -5.95 8.85
CA LEU A 445 33.07 -4.98 7.80
C LEU A 445 32.79 -5.65 6.46
N ASP A 446 31.77 -5.16 5.75
CA ASP A 446 31.26 -5.74 4.51
C ASP A 446 31.52 -4.79 3.33
N PHE A 447 32.35 -5.23 2.39
CA PHE A 447 32.60 -4.55 1.14
C PHE A 447 31.87 -5.26 0.00
N ASN A 448 30.72 -4.75 -0.39
CA ASN A 448 29.97 -5.21 -1.53
C ASN A 448 30.42 -4.42 -2.77
N ALA A 449 31.29 -5.06 -3.55
CA ALA A 449 31.92 -4.45 -4.73
C ALA A 449 30.93 -4.29 -5.89
N LEU A 450 29.99 -5.23 -6.04
CA LEU A 450 28.97 -5.24 -7.07
C LEU A 450 27.61 -5.51 -6.43
N ASP A 451 26.75 -4.52 -6.40
CA ASP A 451 25.33 -4.65 -6.04
C ASP A 451 24.49 -4.17 -7.23
N PHE A 452 24.24 -5.10 -8.14
CA PHE A 452 23.53 -4.86 -9.38
C PHE A 452 22.05 -5.15 -9.21
N ASN A 453 21.22 -4.12 -9.38
CA ASN A 453 19.78 -4.19 -9.18
C ASN A 453 19.03 -3.87 -10.47
N VAL A 454 18.30 -4.84 -11.03
CA VAL A 454 17.43 -4.64 -12.21
C VAL A 454 16.05 -5.23 -11.92
N ARG A 455 15.05 -4.38 -11.81
CA ARG A 455 13.65 -4.77 -11.54
C ARG A 455 13.56 -5.72 -10.33
N ASN A 456 13.25 -6.98 -10.61
CA ASN A 456 13.06 -8.05 -9.62
C ASN A 456 14.35 -8.79 -9.29
N PHE A 457 15.46 -8.50 -9.98
CA PHE A 457 16.76 -9.14 -9.79
C PHE A 457 17.72 -8.27 -9.01
N ASN A 458 18.48 -8.92 -8.13
CA ASN A 458 19.64 -8.34 -7.47
C ASN A 458 20.78 -9.37 -7.53
N VAL A 459 21.96 -8.92 -7.93
CA VAL A 459 23.21 -9.71 -7.87
C VAL A 459 24.20 -8.94 -7.02
N ALA A 460 24.75 -9.59 -6.02
CA ALA A 460 25.72 -9.02 -5.11
C ALA A 460 27.00 -9.87 -5.06
N ILE A 461 28.16 -9.21 -5.21
CA ILE A 461 29.48 -9.85 -5.09
C ILE A 461 30.31 -9.01 -4.13
N GLY A 462 30.91 -9.64 -3.13
CA GLY A 462 31.65 -8.92 -2.11
C GLY A 462 32.54 -9.75 -1.25
N ALA A 463 33.17 -9.08 -0.30
CA ALA A 463 33.98 -9.71 0.74
C ALA A 463 33.59 -9.09 2.09
N ARG A 464 33.49 -9.92 3.10
CA ARG A 464 33.13 -9.51 4.46
C ARG A 464 34.17 -10.06 5.45
N TRP A 465 34.59 -9.21 6.35
CA TRP A 465 35.36 -9.62 7.52
C TRP A 465 34.43 -9.60 8.73
N ASP A 466 34.36 -10.71 9.45
CA ASP A 466 33.58 -10.88 10.65
C ASP A 466 34.51 -11.17 11.84
N PHE A 467 34.27 -10.54 12.97
CA PHE A 467 34.92 -10.84 14.27
C PHE A 467 33.84 -11.12 15.29
N TYR A 468 33.93 -12.27 15.95
CA TYR A 468 33.04 -12.72 17.01
C TYR A 468 33.77 -12.72 18.33
N ASP A 469 33.30 -11.92 19.29
CA ASP A 469 33.79 -11.82 20.65
C ASP A 469 32.79 -12.51 21.59
N PHE A 470 33.07 -13.76 21.92
CA PHE A 470 32.22 -14.57 22.81
C PHE A 470 32.41 -14.12 24.25
N ARG A 471 31.35 -13.68 24.90
CA ARG A 471 31.34 -13.11 26.26
C ARG A 471 30.99 -14.15 27.31
N GLU A 472 29.90 -14.86 27.10
CA GLU A 472 29.39 -15.83 28.07
C GLU A 472 28.85 -17.07 27.36
N VAL A 473 29.10 -18.23 27.95
CA VAL A 473 28.48 -19.50 27.57
C VAL A 473 27.91 -20.11 28.85
N LEU A 474 26.59 -20.11 28.98
CA LEU A 474 25.89 -20.73 30.09
C LEU A 474 25.39 -22.10 29.68
N ILE A 475 25.99 -23.15 30.23
CA ILE A 475 25.68 -24.55 29.90
C ILE A 475 24.38 -24.96 30.60
N GLY A 476 23.42 -25.53 29.86
CA GLY A 476 22.18 -26.10 30.41
C GLY A 476 22.42 -27.38 31.20
N VAL A 477 21.57 -27.67 32.18
CA VAL A 477 21.65 -28.84 33.10
C VAL A 477 21.66 -30.20 32.35
N HIS A 478 21.31 -30.23 31.07
CA HIS A 478 21.19 -31.43 30.24
C HIS A 478 22.22 -31.47 29.10
N SER A 479 23.24 -30.65 29.14
CA SER A 479 24.26 -30.58 28.09
C SER A 479 25.33 -31.65 28.32
N ASN A 480 25.47 -32.54 27.33
CA ASN A 480 26.62 -33.49 27.26
C ASN A 480 27.78 -32.95 26.41
N VAL A 481 27.76 -31.67 26.10
CA VAL A 481 28.75 -31.02 25.22
C VAL A 481 29.78 -30.34 26.07
N GLY A 482 31.03 -30.84 26.04
CA GLY A 482 32.20 -30.23 26.69
C GLY A 482 32.63 -28.91 25.99
N ILE A 483 31.75 -27.94 25.92
CA ILE A 483 32.09 -26.60 25.43
C ILE A 483 32.35 -25.74 26.67
N ASP A 484 33.52 -25.83 27.24
CA ASP A 484 33.87 -25.01 28.41
C ASP A 484 34.16 -23.55 28.05
N ARG A 485 34.59 -23.27 26.81
CA ARG A 485 34.79 -21.89 26.28
C ARG A 485 34.70 -21.88 24.76
N LEU A 486 33.97 -20.92 24.20
CA LEU A 486 34.13 -20.53 22.80
C LEU A 486 35.24 -19.49 22.73
N ASN A 487 36.20 -19.69 21.87
CA ASN A 487 37.24 -18.70 21.61
C ASN A 487 36.75 -17.67 20.63
N ASN A 488 37.33 -16.48 20.70
CA ASN A 488 37.04 -15.43 19.74
C ASN A 488 37.41 -15.91 18.33
N GLU A 489 36.56 -15.58 17.36
CA GLU A 489 36.67 -16.08 15.99
C GLU A 489 36.71 -14.89 15.03
N HIS A 490 37.46 -15.01 13.95
CA HIS A 490 37.42 -14.04 12.85
C HIS A 490 37.46 -14.74 11.50
N TYR A 491 36.77 -14.18 10.50
CA TYR A 491 36.68 -14.77 9.17
C TYR A 491 36.69 -13.71 8.08
N PHE A 492 37.29 -14.08 6.95
CA PHE A 492 37.07 -13.45 5.66
C PHE A 492 36.12 -14.32 4.86
N THR A 493 34.98 -13.74 4.46
CA THR A 493 33.95 -14.41 3.68
C THR A 493 33.86 -13.76 2.32
N TYR A 494 34.20 -14.45 1.26
CA TYR A 494 34.01 -14.04 -0.13
C TYR A 494 32.70 -14.60 -0.61
N TYR A 495 31.80 -13.76 -1.11
CA TYR A 495 30.45 -14.20 -1.45
C TYR A 495 29.94 -13.68 -2.79
N ALA A 496 29.05 -14.47 -3.38
CA ALA A 496 28.24 -14.11 -4.52
C ALA A 496 26.79 -14.53 -4.24
N ASP A 497 25.88 -13.57 -4.24
CA ASP A 497 24.45 -13.77 -3.98
C ASP A 497 23.63 -13.34 -5.18
N VAL A 498 22.60 -14.11 -5.52
CA VAL A 498 21.59 -13.79 -6.53
C VAL A 498 20.21 -13.83 -5.88
N ASN A 499 19.43 -12.79 -6.05
CA ASN A 499 18.09 -12.70 -5.53
C ASN A 499 17.11 -12.30 -6.64
N TYR A 500 15.95 -12.93 -6.64
CA TYR A 500 14.82 -12.61 -7.52
C TYR A 500 13.53 -12.60 -6.73
N ASN A 501 12.68 -11.59 -6.93
CA ASN A 501 11.37 -11.55 -6.29
C ASN A 501 10.34 -10.85 -7.18
N SER A 502 9.43 -11.63 -7.74
CA SER A 502 8.27 -11.16 -8.51
C SER A 502 6.95 -11.28 -7.76
N GLU A 503 6.97 -11.61 -6.48
CA GLU A 503 5.77 -11.70 -5.67
C GLU A 503 5.03 -10.36 -5.63
N ASN A 504 3.71 -10.42 -5.75
CA ASN A 504 2.85 -9.24 -5.82
C ASN A 504 2.73 -8.48 -4.49
N LYS A 505 3.03 -9.13 -3.36
CA LYS A 505 3.08 -8.55 -2.02
C LYS A 505 4.31 -9.07 -1.30
N TRP A 506 4.87 -8.30 -0.38
CA TRP A 506 5.99 -8.74 0.46
C TRP A 506 5.56 -9.79 1.48
N MET A 507 4.45 -9.50 2.17
CA MET A 507 3.75 -10.42 3.06
C MET A 507 2.47 -10.91 2.39
N PHE A 508 2.08 -12.15 2.68
CA PHE A 508 0.85 -12.76 2.17
C PHE A 508 0.72 -12.69 0.64
N ALA A 509 1.83 -12.96 -0.06
CA ALA A 509 1.84 -13.01 -1.51
C ALA A 509 0.83 -14.02 -2.03
N SER A 510 0.08 -13.66 -3.06
CA SER A 510 -0.89 -14.55 -3.70
C SER A 510 -0.47 -14.97 -5.10
N ARG A 511 0.56 -14.34 -5.68
CA ARG A 511 1.07 -14.62 -7.02
C ARG A 511 2.53 -14.21 -7.15
N GLY A 512 3.29 -14.98 -7.93
CA GLY A 512 4.68 -14.69 -8.25
C GLY A 512 5.64 -15.71 -7.67
N ALA A 513 6.93 -15.44 -7.80
CA ALA A 513 8.00 -16.32 -7.31
C ALA A 513 9.10 -15.52 -6.62
N LYS A 514 9.74 -16.16 -5.64
CA LYS A 514 10.92 -15.65 -4.94
C LYS A 514 12.01 -16.71 -5.03
N PHE A 515 13.20 -16.28 -5.40
CA PHE A 515 14.40 -17.12 -5.49
C PHE A 515 15.57 -16.40 -4.85
N SER A 516 16.39 -17.14 -4.13
CA SER A 516 17.67 -16.66 -3.58
C SER A 516 18.68 -17.79 -3.67
N ALA A 517 19.87 -17.51 -4.19
CA ALA A 517 21.00 -18.44 -4.17
C ALA A 517 22.25 -17.68 -3.77
N GLY A 518 23.12 -18.34 -3.01
CA GLY A 518 24.38 -17.76 -2.58
C GLY A 518 25.46 -18.81 -2.47
N PHE A 519 26.65 -18.39 -2.85
CA PHE A 519 27.91 -19.11 -2.67
C PHE A 519 28.83 -18.25 -1.80
N ALA A 520 29.50 -18.87 -0.85
CA ALA A 520 30.52 -18.20 -0.07
C ALA A 520 31.69 -19.14 0.24
N TYR A 521 32.90 -18.57 0.27
CA TYR A 521 34.12 -19.19 0.72
C TYR A 521 34.64 -18.44 1.96
N CYS A 522 34.86 -19.17 3.04
CA CYS A 522 35.26 -18.61 4.34
C CYS A 522 36.65 -19.04 4.72
N SER A 523 37.46 -18.12 5.23
CA SER A 523 38.87 -18.34 5.65
C SER A 523 39.19 -17.44 6.87
N ASP A 524 40.28 -17.72 7.59
CA ASP A 524 40.80 -16.85 8.66
C ASP A 524 42.04 -16.05 8.22
N LYS A 525 42.79 -16.53 7.24
CA LYS A 525 44.00 -15.92 6.68
C LYS A 525 43.83 -15.70 5.16
N PHE A 526 42.88 -14.92 4.74
CA PHE A 526 42.51 -14.63 3.35
C PHE A 526 42.16 -15.87 2.51
N THR A 527 42.99 -16.89 2.45
CA THR A 527 42.77 -18.07 1.62
C THR A 527 42.72 -19.38 2.40
N THR A 528 43.25 -19.42 3.62
CA THR A 528 43.29 -20.62 4.47
C THR A 528 42.46 -20.44 5.73
N TYR A 529 42.09 -21.55 6.34
CA TYR A 529 41.40 -21.59 7.63
C TYR A 529 42.13 -22.58 8.53
N GLN A 530 42.62 -22.13 9.70
CA GLN A 530 43.40 -22.96 10.65
C GLN A 530 44.53 -23.76 9.96
N ASN A 531 45.26 -23.18 9.01
CA ASN A 531 46.31 -23.75 8.17
C ASN A 531 45.83 -24.84 7.19
N HIS A 532 44.53 -25.02 6.99
CA HIS A 532 43.92 -25.89 5.98
C HIS A 532 43.19 -25.05 4.91
N SER A 533 42.56 -25.72 3.95
CA SER A 533 41.64 -25.06 3.04
C SER A 533 40.43 -24.53 3.81
N GLY A 534 39.95 -23.32 3.45
CA GLY A 534 38.75 -22.77 4.02
C GLY A 534 37.51 -23.62 3.76
N PHE A 535 36.42 -23.27 4.38
CA PHE A 535 35.13 -23.94 4.17
C PHE A 535 34.24 -23.18 3.19
N THR A 536 33.45 -23.94 2.44
CA THR A 536 32.54 -23.42 1.42
C THR A 536 31.12 -23.57 1.88
N MET A 537 30.31 -22.55 1.58
CA MET A 537 28.89 -22.51 1.87
C MET A 537 28.09 -22.31 0.59
N ILE A 538 27.05 -23.14 0.39
CA ILE A 538 26.06 -22.99 -0.65
C ILE A 538 24.70 -22.87 0.03
N LYS A 539 23.94 -21.82 -0.28
CA LYS A 539 22.57 -21.62 0.18
C LYS A 539 21.64 -21.41 -1.00
N ALA A 540 20.43 -21.92 -0.91
CA ALA A 540 19.40 -21.67 -1.90
C ALA A 540 18.01 -21.65 -1.25
N MET A 541 17.11 -20.86 -1.82
CA MET A 541 15.69 -20.85 -1.48
C MET A 541 14.88 -20.52 -2.74
N TRP A 542 13.82 -21.27 -2.94
CA TRP A 542 12.87 -21.05 -4.02
C TRP A 542 11.45 -21.22 -3.50
N ARG A 543 10.61 -20.22 -3.70
CA ARG A 543 9.18 -20.19 -3.35
C ARG A 543 8.36 -19.73 -4.53
N ILE A 544 7.22 -20.37 -4.75
CA ILE A 544 6.21 -19.93 -5.70
C ILE A 544 4.91 -19.66 -4.95
N SER A 545 4.20 -18.60 -5.32
CA SER A 545 2.85 -18.29 -4.85
C SER A 545 1.86 -18.53 -5.99
N LEU A 546 1.06 -19.58 -5.89
CA LEU A 546 0.10 -20.05 -6.89
C LEU A 546 -1.32 -19.79 -6.40
N PRO A 547 -2.09 -18.85 -6.99
CA PRO A 547 -3.48 -18.65 -6.64
C PRO A 547 -4.31 -19.85 -7.13
N LEU A 548 -4.93 -20.57 -6.22
CA LEU A 548 -5.90 -21.63 -6.55
C LEU A 548 -7.28 -21.04 -6.82
N ASN A 549 -7.63 -19.98 -6.09
CA ASN A 549 -8.80 -19.14 -6.35
C ASN A 549 -8.54 -17.71 -5.81
N SER A 550 -9.55 -16.85 -5.75
CA SER A 550 -9.44 -15.45 -5.27
C SER A 550 -9.04 -15.32 -3.79
N HIS A 551 -9.19 -16.38 -3.00
CA HIS A 551 -8.96 -16.38 -1.55
C HIS A 551 -7.94 -17.42 -1.08
N LEU A 552 -7.65 -18.44 -1.88
CA LEU A 552 -6.76 -19.53 -1.53
C LEU A 552 -5.50 -19.50 -2.41
N THR A 553 -4.34 -19.52 -1.76
CA THR A 553 -3.02 -19.55 -2.41
C THR A 553 -2.24 -20.75 -1.91
N PHE A 554 -1.63 -21.50 -2.81
CA PHE A 554 -0.67 -22.57 -2.50
C PHE A 554 0.76 -22.06 -2.68
N GLN A 555 1.61 -22.31 -1.68
CA GLN A 555 2.98 -21.79 -1.63
C GLN A 555 3.97 -22.91 -1.30
N PRO A 556 4.42 -23.68 -2.29
CA PRO A 556 5.57 -24.56 -2.12
C PRO A 556 6.87 -23.77 -2.01
N MET A 557 7.75 -24.17 -1.09
CA MET A 557 9.07 -23.59 -0.86
C MET A 557 10.10 -24.67 -0.65
N ALA A 558 11.16 -24.68 -1.46
CA ALA A 558 12.34 -25.51 -1.27
C ALA A 558 13.51 -24.64 -0.81
N TYR A 559 14.26 -25.06 0.18
CA TYR A 559 15.39 -24.29 0.68
C TYR A 559 16.43 -25.21 1.36
N GLY A 560 17.65 -24.71 1.46
CA GLY A 560 18.71 -25.42 2.14
C GLY A 560 20.00 -24.63 2.24
N ARG A 561 20.88 -25.13 3.07
CA ARG A 561 22.24 -24.63 3.24
C ARG A 561 23.20 -25.79 3.46
N LEU A 562 24.25 -25.84 2.64
CA LEU A 562 25.26 -26.91 2.60
C LEU A 562 26.60 -26.30 2.94
N LEU A 563 27.28 -26.89 3.91
CA LEU A 563 28.61 -26.51 4.40
C LEU A 563 29.62 -27.61 4.06
N PHE A 564 30.66 -27.26 3.32
CA PHE A 564 31.72 -28.17 2.90
C PHE A 564 33.03 -27.69 3.49
N GLY A 565 33.71 -28.55 4.24
CA GLY A 565 34.99 -28.28 4.89
C GLY A 565 35.12 -29.01 6.21
N SER A 566 36.32 -28.96 6.81
CA SER A 566 36.58 -29.39 8.18
C SER A 566 36.48 -28.21 9.13
N ASP A 567 36.23 -28.50 10.40
CA ASP A 567 36.31 -27.54 11.53
C ASP A 567 35.45 -26.28 11.37
N ILE A 568 34.20 -26.47 10.88
CA ILE A 568 33.25 -25.39 10.70
C ILE A 568 32.94 -24.73 12.05
N PRO A 569 33.23 -23.41 12.19
CA PRO A 569 33.08 -22.71 13.45
C PRO A 569 31.62 -22.63 13.90
N TYR A 570 31.42 -22.45 15.20
CA TYR A 570 30.09 -22.38 15.81
C TYR A 570 29.21 -21.30 15.17
N SER A 571 29.76 -20.11 14.94
CA SER A 571 29.06 -18.96 14.39
C SER A 571 28.56 -19.18 12.95
N GLN A 572 29.12 -20.19 12.23
CA GLN A 572 28.77 -20.49 10.83
C GLN A 572 27.89 -21.74 10.66
N ARG A 573 27.60 -22.46 11.73
CA ARG A 573 26.82 -23.71 11.69
C ARG A 573 25.36 -23.45 11.31
N ASN A 574 24.70 -24.45 10.75
CA ASN A 574 23.30 -24.40 10.39
C ASN A 574 22.40 -24.36 11.63
N MET A 575 21.49 -23.39 11.64
CA MET A 575 20.46 -23.22 12.66
C MET A 575 19.08 -23.24 12.00
N ILE A 576 18.12 -23.88 12.66
CA ILE A 576 16.74 -23.97 12.21
C ILE A 576 15.79 -23.47 13.31
N GLY A 577 14.60 -23.01 12.92
CA GLY A 577 13.54 -22.60 13.82
C GLY A 577 12.88 -21.28 13.41
N GLY A 578 11.70 -21.03 13.95
CA GLY A 578 10.89 -19.87 13.59
C GLY A 578 10.28 -19.96 12.20
N ILE A 579 9.71 -18.85 11.74
CA ILE A 579 8.97 -18.79 10.46
C ILE A 579 9.67 -17.96 9.38
N TRP A 580 10.79 -17.30 9.72
CA TRP A 580 11.55 -16.46 8.79
C TRP A 580 13.03 -16.82 8.71
N PHE A 581 13.65 -16.49 7.58
CA PHE A 581 15.10 -16.62 7.39
C PHE A 581 15.84 -15.51 8.14
N ASN A 582 16.99 -15.83 8.75
CA ASN A 582 17.90 -14.87 9.40
C ASN A 582 17.24 -14.00 10.48
N HIS A 583 16.20 -14.51 11.15
CA HIS A 583 15.41 -13.74 12.08
C HIS A 583 16.17 -13.42 13.38
N TYR A 584 16.73 -14.43 13.99
CA TYR A 584 17.47 -14.30 15.25
C TYR A 584 18.98 -14.37 15.06
N VAL A 585 19.44 -15.20 14.13
CA VAL A 585 20.86 -15.35 13.78
C VAL A 585 21.02 -15.39 12.26
N ASP A 586 22.19 -14.98 11.77
CA ASP A 586 22.46 -14.79 10.33
C ASP A 586 22.24 -16.03 9.45
N HIS A 587 22.31 -17.23 10.00
CA HIS A 587 22.22 -18.48 9.26
C HIS A 587 21.01 -19.33 9.64
N GLN A 588 20.05 -18.72 10.31
CA GLN A 588 18.80 -19.37 10.67
C GLN A 588 17.92 -19.60 9.44
N MET A 589 17.46 -20.82 9.29
CA MET A 589 16.45 -21.22 8.32
C MET A 589 15.11 -21.47 9.02
N PRO A 590 13.98 -21.08 8.43
CA PRO A 590 12.68 -21.35 9.03
C PRO A 590 12.44 -22.85 9.13
N PHE A 591 11.73 -23.27 10.19
CA PHE A 591 11.26 -24.63 10.33
C PHE A 591 9.92 -24.61 11.07
N VAL A 592 8.83 -24.74 10.33
CA VAL A 592 7.48 -24.65 10.89
C VAL A 592 7.28 -25.72 11.97
N GLY A 593 6.60 -25.34 13.06
CA GLY A 593 6.42 -26.21 14.20
C GLY A 593 7.57 -26.19 15.22
N THR A 594 8.64 -25.42 14.97
CA THR A 594 9.75 -25.20 15.91
C THR A 594 9.99 -23.71 16.04
N GLY A 595 9.78 -23.14 17.22
CA GLY A 595 10.01 -21.72 17.48
C GLY A 595 11.39 -21.41 18.03
N GLN A 596 11.99 -22.39 18.64
CA GLN A 596 13.31 -22.32 19.27
C GLN A 596 14.40 -22.42 18.22
N ILE A 597 15.57 -21.82 18.51
CA ILE A 597 16.76 -21.97 17.66
C ILE A 597 17.39 -23.32 17.94
N GLU A 598 17.32 -24.22 16.99
CA GLU A 598 17.96 -25.53 17.08
C GLU A 598 19.12 -25.65 16.10
N ARG A 599 20.21 -26.22 16.57
CA ARG A 599 21.34 -26.56 15.71
C ARG A 599 20.98 -27.78 14.84
N THR A 600 21.40 -27.75 13.58
CA THR A 600 21.30 -28.91 12.68
C THR A 600 22.64 -29.24 12.03
N ASP A 601 22.69 -30.32 11.24
CA ASP A 601 23.89 -30.83 10.61
C ASP A 601 24.41 -29.91 9.49
N ASN A 602 25.60 -30.13 9.01
CA ASN A 602 26.27 -29.30 8.00
C ASN A 602 25.54 -29.27 6.65
N MET A 603 24.81 -30.33 6.30
CA MET A 603 23.98 -30.45 5.12
C MET A 603 22.53 -30.41 5.56
N PHE A 604 21.77 -29.42 5.10
CA PHE A 604 20.34 -29.27 5.40
C PHE A 604 19.56 -28.88 4.14
N ILE A 605 18.54 -29.65 3.81
CA ILE A 605 17.62 -29.39 2.69
C ILE A 605 16.19 -29.62 3.17
N ALA A 606 15.29 -28.71 2.88
CA ALA A 606 13.90 -28.75 3.29
C ALA A 606 12.94 -28.44 2.14
N LEU A 607 11.78 -29.09 2.17
CA LEU A 607 10.61 -28.77 1.37
C LEU A 607 9.46 -28.41 2.30
N GLN A 608 8.96 -27.18 2.18
CA GLN A 608 7.83 -26.67 2.91
C GLN A 608 6.64 -26.46 1.97
N LEU A 609 5.48 -26.89 2.38
CA LEU A 609 4.22 -26.66 1.69
C LEU A 609 3.35 -25.77 2.58
N GLN A 610 2.78 -24.69 2.01
CA GLN A 610 1.91 -23.79 2.73
C GLN A 610 0.63 -23.52 1.94
N LEU A 611 -0.50 -23.61 2.62
CA LEU A 611 -1.78 -23.13 2.14
C LEU A 611 -2.11 -21.82 2.87
N GLN A 612 -2.38 -20.77 2.11
CA GLN A 612 -2.76 -19.47 2.62
C GLN A 612 -4.20 -19.16 2.23
N GLN A 613 -5.10 -19.13 3.21
CA GLN A 613 -6.50 -18.76 3.04
C GLN A 613 -6.72 -17.32 3.50
N ARG A 614 -7.19 -16.45 2.62
CA ARG A 614 -7.72 -15.14 2.98
C ARG A 614 -9.18 -15.30 3.38
N ILE A 615 -9.54 -15.04 4.65
CA ILE A 615 -10.90 -15.20 5.18
C ILE A 615 -11.70 -13.92 4.92
N MET A 616 -11.11 -12.77 5.22
CA MET A 616 -11.64 -11.43 5.01
C MET A 616 -10.50 -10.52 4.53
N ASP A 617 -10.81 -9.28 4.20
CA ASP A 617 -9.78 -8.30 3.90
C ASP A 617 -8.78 -8.21 5.06
N ASN A 618 -7.51 -8.42 4.73
CA ASN A 618 -6.38 -8.41 5.67
C ASN A 618 -6.32 -9.56 6.70
N ASN A 619 -7.21 -10.55 6.68
CA ASN A 619 -7.21 -11.70 7.58
C ASN A 619 -6.79 -12.97 6.85
N TYR A 620 -5.80 -13.69 7.39
CA TYR A 620 -5.20 -14.86 6.76
C TYR A 620 -5.07 -16.02 7.73
N ILE A 621 -5.44 -17.22 7.30
CA ILE A 621 -5.04 -18.48 7.93
C ILE A 621 -3.97 -19.12 7.06
N LEU A 622 -2.89 -19.57 7.70
CA LEU A 622 -1.80 -20.29 7.05
C LEU A 622 -1.72 -21.69 7.64
N LEU A 623 -1.73 -22.69 6.78
CA LEU A 623 -1.46 -24.10 7.13
C LEU A 623 -0.13 -24.46 6.49
N GLY A 624 0.86 -24.79 7.31
CA GLY A 624 2.21 -25.14 6.88
C GLY A 624 2.61 -26.54 7.28
N ALA A 625 3.31 -27.23 6.38
CA ALA A 625 3.99 -28.48 6.67
C ALA A 625 5.39 -28.46 6.06
N VAL A 626 6.39 -28.98 6.74
CA VAL A 626 7.77 -29.09 6.29
C VAL A 626 8.30 -30.49 6.46
N GLY A 627 9.08 -30.95 5.48
CA GLY A 627 9.92 -32.12 5.55
C GLY A 627 11.37 -31.73 5.23
N ALA A 628 12.34 -32.16 6.04
CA ALA A 628 13.73 -31.83 5.83
C ALA A 628 14.64 -33.04 6.00
N GLN A 629 15.70 -33.08 5.21
CA GLN A 629 16.82 -34.02 5.31
C GLN A 629 18.06 -33.31 5.83
N ARG A 630 18.84 -34.01 6.63
CA ARG A 630 20.08 -33.51 7.22
C ARG A 630 21.16 -34.56 7.34
N ALA A 631 22.39 -34.16 7.24
CA ALA A 631 23.56 -34.98 7.48
C ALA A 631 24.84 -34.14 7.63
N ASP A 632 25.90 -34.69 8.17
CA ASP A 632 27.22 -34.03 8.17
C ASP A 632 27.94 -34.15 6.81
N LYS A 633 27.60 -35.14 6.01
CA LYS A 633 28.17 -35.37 4.66
C LYS A 633 27.06 -35.55 3.63
N ILE A 634 27.26 -35.00 2.44
CA ILE A 634 26.27 -35.04 1.34
C ILE A 634 25.84 -36.46 0.98
N ARG A 635 26.73 -37.44 1.07
CA ARG A 635 26.46 -38.84 0.74
C ARG A 635 25.53 -39.54 1.73
N GLU A 636 25.30 -38.93 2.89
CA GLU A 636 24.51 -39.47 3.99
C GLU A 636 23.13 -38.80 4.13
N ILE A 637 22.86 -37.79 3.30
CA ILE A 637 21.68 -36.92 3.46
C ILE A 637 20.35 -37.69 3.37
N LEU A 638 20.30 -38.81 2.67
CA LEU A 638 19.13 -39.68 2.56
C LEU A 638 19.12 -40.89 3.51
N ARG A 639 20.15 -41.04 4.35
CA ARG A 639 20.26 -42.20 5.26
C ARG A 639 19.44 -42.06 6.54
N HIS A 640 19.14 -40.81 6.95
CA HIS A 640 18.37 -40.54 8.15
C HIS A 640 16.90 -40.28 7.80
N GLY A 641 15.98 -40.61 8.71
CA GLY A 641 14.60 -40.28 8.58
C GLY A 641 14.40 -38.74 8.52
N PRO A 642 13.41 -38.23 7.76
CA PRO A 642 13.19 -36.81 7.62
C PRO A 642 12.75 -36.18 8.95
N LEU A 643 13.23 -34.97 9.19
CA LEU A 643 12.60 -34.07 10.17
C LEU A 643 11.29 -33.56 9.58
N THR A 644 10.23 -33.54 10.38
CA THR A 644 8.92 -33.01 9.94
C THR A 644 8.37 -32.01 10.93
N GLY A 645 7.60 -31.07 10.42
CA GLY A 645 6.92 -30.06 11.22
C GLY A 645 5.61 -29.63 10.57
N THR A 646 4.64 -29.24 11.40
CA THR A 646 3.35 -28.72 10.98
C THR A 646 2.99 -27.52 11.81
N GLN A 647 2.23 -26.59 11.23
CA GLN A 647 1.83 -25.35 11.89
C GLN A 647 0.54 -24.81 11.31
N ILE A 648 -0.30 -24.28 12.19
CA ILE A 648 -1.42 -23.41 11.85
C ILE A 648 -1.13 -22.01 12.39
N SER A 649 -1.40 -21.00 11.58
CA SER A 649 -1.23 -19.60 11.98
C SER A 649 -2.42 -18.77 11.55
N TYR A 650 -2.76 -17.79 12.36
CA TYR A 650 -3.70 -16.74 12.02
C TYR A 650 -2.97 -15.41 12.06
N PHE A 651 -3.16 -14.58 11.01
CA PHE A 651 -2.59 -13.24 10.91
C PHE A 651 -3.61 -12.22 10.44
N TYR A 652 -3.58 -11.06 11.07
CA TYR A 652 -4.18 -9.83 10.59
C TYR A 652 -3.09 -8.92 10.02
N ASN A 653 -3.19 -8.55 8.75
CA ASN A 653 -2.23 -7.66 8.09
C ASN A 653 -2.57 -6.20 8.38
N SER A 654 -1.98 -5.67 9.45
CA SER A 654 -2.20 -4.29 9.91
C SER A 654 -1.25 -3.30 9.24
N MET A 655 -1.48 -2.00 9.46
CA MET A 655 -0.54 -0.95 9.04
C MET A 655 0.81 -1.01 9.78
N PHE A 656 0.86 -1.65 10.94
CA PHE A 656 2.08 -1.86 11.73
C PHE A 656 2.80 -3.18 11.39
N GLY A 657 2.30 -3.91 10.39
CA GLY A 657 2.77 -5.23 10.01
C GLY A 657 1.81 -6.35 10.40
N PRO A 658 2.19 -7.62 10.19
CA PRO A 658 1.37 -8.77 10.52
C PRO A 658 1.23 -8.92 12.05
N LEU A 659 0.00 -8.99 12.53
CA LEU A 659 -0.35 -9.28 13.92
C LEU A 659 -0.94 -10.68 13.96
N GLY A 660 -0.34 -11.61 14.68
CA GLY A 660 -0.88 -12.96 14.66
C GLY A 660 -0.23 -13.93 15.62
N ALA A 661 -0.78 -15.13 15.60
CA ALA A 661 -0.31 -16.23 16.42
C ALA A 661 -0.19 -17.51 15.60
N SER A 662 0.71 -18.38 16.03
CA SER A 662 0.99 -19.67 15.41
C SER A 662 1.03 -20.77 16.46
N LEU A 663 0.46 -21.91 16.12
CA LEU A 663 0.58 -23.13 16.89
C LEU A 663 1.17 -24.21 16.01
N GLY A 664 2.21 -24.88 16.45
CA GLY A 664 2.89 -25.88 15.67
C GLY A 664 3.46 -27.04 16.49
N TYR A 665 3.86 -28.06 15.77
CA TYR A 665 4.54 -29.25 16.31
C TYR A 665 5.59 -29.74 15.33
N SER A 666 6.71 -30.19 15.85
CA SER A 666 7.78 -30.78 15.03
C SER A 666 8.40 -32.02 15.68
N THR A 667 8.93 -32.90 14.85
CA THR A 667 9.74 -34.05 15.29
C THR A 667 11.12 -33.65 15.80
N THR A 668 11.52 -32.39 15.65
CA THR A 668 12.74 -31.85 16.22
C THR A 668 12.61 -31.60 17.71
N SER A 669 11.55 -30.88 18.11
CA SER A 669 11.34 -30.51 19.51
C SER A 669 10.51 -31.52 20.29
N HIS A 670 9.67 -32.33 19.62
CA HIS A 670 8.69 -33.23 20.21
C HIS A 670 7.72 -32.55 21.21
N LYS A 671 7.51 -31.24 21.04
CA LYS A 671 6.65 -30.42 21.90
C LYS A 671 5.79 -29.47 21.04
N PRO A 672 4.54 -29.20 21.47
CA PRO A 672 3.77 -28.13 20.85
C PRO A 672 4.47 -26.79 21.10
N TYR A 673 4.38 -25.92 20.12
CA TYR A 673 4.99 -24.60 20.12
C TYR A 673 3.93 -23.55 19.86
N PHE A 674 3.91 -22.49 20.66
CA PHE A 674 3.05 -21.33 20.49
C PHE A 674 3.88 -20.07 20.29
N TYR A 675 3.54 -19.28 19.27
CA TYR A 675 4.26 -18.07 18.90
C TYR A 675 3.31 -16.92 18.62
N ILE A 676 3.62 -15.75 19.13
CA ILE A 676 2.93 -14.50 18.82
C ILE A 676 3.90 -13.58 18.10
N ASN A 677 3.41 -12.92 17.05
CA ASN A 677 4.12 -11.88 16.32
C ASN A 677 3.23 -10.66 16.13
N LEU A 678 3.74 -9.49 16.47
CA LEU A 678 3.10 -8.19 16.28
C LEU A 678 4.11 -7.26 15.62
N GLY A 679 3.95 -6.95 14.35
CA GLY A 679 4.81 -6.04 13.61
C GLY A 679 5.55 -6.67 12.43
N PHE A 680 6.31 -5.83 11.74
CA PHE A 680 7.12 -6.25 10.59
C PHE A 680 8.36 -7.05 11.01
N GLU A 681 8.82 -7.91 10.11
CA GLU A 681 10.12 -8.58 10.24
C GLU A 681 11.27 -7.61 9.96
N PHE A 682 12.29 -7.53 10.87
CA PHE A 682 13.55 -6.83 10.69
C PHE A 682 14.70 -7.39 11.53
#